data_878ce66b9c3e9a096171263434edab60
#
_entry.id   878ce66b9c3e9a096171263434edab60
#
_cell.length_a   1.000
_cell.length_b   1.000
_cell.length_c   1.000
_cell.angle_alpha   90.00
_cell.angle_beta   90.00
_cell.angle_gamma   90.00
#
_symmetry.space_group_name_H-M   'P 1'
#
loop_
_entity.id
_entity.type
_entity.pdbx_description
1 polymer ?
#
loop_
_entity_poly.entity_id
_entity_poly.type
_entity_poly.pdbx_seq_one_letter_code
_entity_poly.pdbx_strand_id
1 'polypeptide(L)'
;GFVFNMSVGYDLEGIKGEKVNTYIDGMMDARRTAIFGECKAVLKELFPAESDFIDAISPRVSGSVTVSTLHGCPPDEIERIASYLISEKHLHTFVKCNPTILGYETARRTLDAMGYDYIVFDEHHFNEDLQWADAVPMFQRLQKLADSCGLEFGLKLSNTFPVDTTRGELPNNEMYMSGRSLFPLTIEMCHRISRQFGGRMRISFAGGAEYFNCDKLFAAGIWPITVATTILKPGGYNRLLQMVEKVEALPYRPFSGTDTQAICDLSTASHTDFHHVKPIKPLPSRKSDKQVPWLDCFTAPCKGGCPIEQDIPEYVELVRKGLYGPALKLITEKNPLPFLTGTICAHRCQTKCSRNFYDESVRIRDTKLVAAERGYEALMASIRRPAKVAGKKAAIIGGGPTGIAAAYFLGRAGVETTIFEREQCLGGVPRHVIPAFRITNEAIQKDIALMEKYGVEVRCGAPAPSVAELKAMGYTHILYAVGAWKPGQLGIPGDVAGAIQWMKGVKAGNISVGGNVAVVGAGNTAMDAARLAKRSGAQHVTIVYRRTRKYMPADEHELALALADGVTFAELCAPVEQKDGVLRCEKMKLGEADASGRRSPVATGEYVDIPCDLVISAVGEQVDSALLTSNGVEVDGKGRPAFRTNVEGVYAAGDARRGPATVVEGIADAAQFAEAVIGAPHTYDIPQQAYITKADAIAKKGILRMSGCTACEGERCLQCSTACENCADSC
;
A
#
# COMPACT_ATOMS: atom_id res chain seq x y z
N GLY A 1 -24.54 6.64 30.13
CA GLY A 1 -25.66 6.99 29.28
C GLY A 1 -25.22 7.69 28.00
N PHE A 2 -26.13 7.85 27.06
CA PHE A 2 -25.82 8.56 25.81
C PHE A 2 -25.82 10.07 26.04
N VAL A 3 -24.89 10.79 25.38
CA VAL A 3 -24.80 12.24 25.39
C VAL A 3 -24.93 12.73 23.96
N PHE A 4 -25.88 13.62 23.71
CA PHE A 4 -26.07 14.23 22.41
C PHE A 4 -25.50 15.65 22.43
N ASN A 5 -24.78 16.03 21.36
CA ASN A 5 -24.27 17.37 21.15
C ASN A 5 -24.90 17.95 19.88
N MET A 6 -25.49 19.13 19.99
CA MET A 6 -26.04 19.82 18.82
C MET A 6 -24.94 20.41 17.94
N SER A 7 -25.21 20.63 16.67
CA SER A 7 -24.34 21.38 15.78
C SER A 7 -25.19 22.42 15.01
N VAL A 8 -24.73 23.65 15.01
CA VAL A 8 -25.36 24.77 14.28
C VAL A 8 -24.36 25.38 13.30
N GLY A 9 -24.81 25.79 12.13
CA GLY A 9 -23.96 26.26 11.04
C GLY A 9 -24.62 27.36 10.20
N TYR A 10 -25.31 28.29 10.83
CA TYR A 10 -25.90 29.49 10.22
C TYR A 10 -25.24 30.75 10.80
N ASP A 11 -25.49 31.91 10.19
CA ASP A 11 -25.26 33.21 10.81
C ASP A 11 -26.15 33.42 12.04
N LEU A 12 -25.90 34.45 12.83
CA LEU A 12 -26.61 34.69 14.08
C LEU A 12 -28.10 34.87 13.86
N GLU A 13 -28.50 35.59 12.80
CA GLU A 13 -29.91 35.81 12.48
C GLU A 13 -30.61 34.49 12.08
N GLY A 14 -29.94 33.63 11.33
CA GLY A 14 -30.43 32.29 11.00
C GLY A 14 -30.59 31.39 12.24
N ILE A 15 -29.65 31.47 13.20
CA ILE A 15 -29.71 30.72 14.47
C ILE A 15 -30.84 31.23 15.34
N LYS A 16 -31.08 32.55 15.39
CA LYS A 16 -32.23 33.18 16.10
C LYS A 16 -33.54 32.96 15.39
N GLY A 17 -33.53 32.59 14.12
CA GLY A 17 -34.73 32.30 13.33
C GLY A 17 -35.58 31.19 13.95
N GLU A 18 -36.89 31.28 13.80
CA GLU A 18 -37.87 30.41 14.45
C GLU A 18 -37.55 28.91 14.31
N LYS A 19 -37.14 28.46 13.12
CA LYS A 19 -36.88 27.04 12.84
C LYS A 19 -35.70 26.48 13.66
N VAL A 20 -34.56 27.18 13.66
CA VAL A 20 -33.36 26.73 14.36
C VAL A 20 -33.52 26.92 15.87
N ASN A 21 -34.09 28.04 16.27
CA ASN A 21 -34.33 28.34 17.68
C ASN A 21 -35.29 27.34 18.32
N THR A 22 -36.38 26.98 17.64
CA THR A 22 -37.33 25.94 18.10
C THR A 22 -36.64 24.57 18.22
N TYR A 23 -35.75 24.23 17.28
CA TYR A 23 -34.97 23.01 17.38
C TYR A 23 -34.05 23.02 18.61
N ILE A 24 -33.32 24.10 18.85
CA ILE A 24 -32.45 24.22 20.03
C ILE A 24 -33.25 24.07 21.31
N ASP A 25 -34.35 24.78 21.42
CA ASP A 25 -35.21 24.76 22.61
C ASP A 25 -35.85 23.38 22.83
N GLY A 26 -36.22 22.67 21.77
CA GLY A 26 -36.72 21.31 21.84
C GLY A 26 -35.65 20.29 22.26
N MET A 27 -34.41 20.48 21.86
CA MET A 27 -33.30 19.63 22.31
C MET A 27 -32.92 19.89 23.78
N MET A 28 -33.11 21.12 24.26
CA MET A 28 -32.87 21.47 25.66
C MET A 28 -34.01 20.97 26.56
N ASP A 29 -35.26 21.01 26.06
CA ASP A 29 -36.44 20.47 26.75
C ASP A 29 -37.41 19.85 25.73
N ALA A 30 -37.31 18.56 25.52
CA ALA A 30 -38.12 17.81 24.57
C ALA A 30 -39.61 17.80 24.88
N ARG A 31 -40.05 18.17 26.10
CA ARG A 31 -41.46 18.34 26.44
C ARG A 31 -42.13 19.41 25.58
N ARG A 32 -41.33 20.30 25.01
CA ARG A 32 -41.82 21.33 24.06
C ARG A 32 -42.17 20.77 22.68
N THR A 33 -41.92 19.48 22.44
CA THR A 33 -42.12 18.81 21.15
C THR A 33 -43.20 17.73 21.29
N ALA A 34 -44.10 17.59 20.29
CA ALA A 34 -45.08 16.53 20.27
C ALA A 34 -44.46 15.15 20.21
N ILE A 35 -43.37 15.00 19.43
CA ILE A 35 -42.66 13.73 19.19
C ILE A 35 -42.18 13.07 20.48
N PHE A 36 -41.80 13.83 21.51
CA PHE A 36 -41.35 13.26 22.77
C PHE A 36 -42.45 12.48 23.49
N GLY A 37 -43.65 13.04 23.49
CA GLY A 37 -44.83 12.37 24.05
C GLY A 37 -45.27 11.15 23.25
N GLU A 38 -45.24 11.27 21.91
CA GLU A 38 -45.53 10.19 20.99
C GLU A 38 -44.55 9.01 21.16
N CYS A 39 -43.24 9.30 21.22
CA CYS A 39 -42.20 8.25 21.48
C CYS A 39 -42.44 7.55 22.81
N LYS A 40 -42.75 8.28 23.90
CA LYS A 40 -43.06 7.67 25.20
C LYS A 40 -44.31 6.78 25.13
N ALA A 41 -45.36 7.20 24.44
CA ALA A 41 -46.56 6.39 24.26
C ALA A 41 -46.25 5.07 23.52
N VAL A 42 -45.53 5.13 22.42
CA VAL A 42 -45.10 3.94 21.66
C VAL A 42 -44.17 3.02 22.50
N LEU A 43 -43.22 3.58 23.23
CA LEU A 43 -42.33 2.80 24.10
C LEU A 43 -43.12 2.09 25.20
N LYS A 44 -44.14 2.72 25.82
CA LYS A 44 -44.98 2.07 26.82
C LYS A 44 -45.82 0.94 26.23
N GLU A 45 -46.28 1.09 25.00
CA GLU A 45 -46.98 0.01 24.30
C GLU A 45 -46.05 -1.20 24.04
N LEU A 46 -44.85 -0.94 23.58
CA LEU A 46 -43.85 -1.99 23.27
C LEU A 46 -43.23 -2.63 24.52
N PHE A 47 -43.08 -1.85 25.60
CA PHE A 47 -42.43 -2.26 26.85
C PHE A 47 -43.26 -1.88 28.07
N PRO A 48 -44.42 -2.47 28.26
CA PRO A 48 -45.34 -2.07 29.36
C PRO A 48 -44.76 -2.29 30.76
N ALA A 49 -43.87 -3.27 30.93
CA ALA A 49 -43.20 -3.53 32.18
C ALA A 49 -42.21 -2.43 32.61
N GLU A 50 -41.76 -1.59 31.67
CA GLU A 50 -40.76 -0.54 31.87
C GLU A 50 -41.40 0.88 31.93
N SER A 51 -42.74 0.93 32.19
CA SER A 51 -43.50 2.18 32.13
C SER A 51 -42.93 3.28 33.04
N ASP A 52 -42.52 2.95 34.25
CA ASP A 52 -41.94 3.88 35.22
C ASP A 52 -40.59 4.43 34.73
N PHE A 53 -39.76 3.57 34.15
CA PHE A 53 -38.49 3.97 33.55
C PHE A 53 -38.71 4.91 32.35
N ILE A 54 -39.70 4.61 31.50
CA ILE A 54 -40.06 5.45 30.36
C ILE A 54 -40.56 6.83 30.81
N ASP A 55 -41.35 6.87 31.89
CA ASP A 55 -41.77 8.15 32.46
C ASP A 55 -40.61 8.96 33.06
N ALA A 56 -39.64 8.29 33.61
CA ALA A 56 -38.45 8.93 34.19
C ALA A 56 -37.43 9.39 33.14
N ILE A 57 -37.57 9.06 31.84
CA ILE A 57 -36.64 9.52 30.78
C ILE A 57 -36.59 11.05 30.80
N SER A 58 -35.34 11.57 30.95
CA SER A 58 -35.09 13.02 30.98
C SER A 58 -35.54 13.69 29.66
N PRO A 59 -36.23 14.80 29.74
CA PRO A 59 -36.58 15.59 28.56
C PRO A 59 -35.37 16.39 28.02
N ARG A 60 -34.28 16.50 28.77
CA ARG A 60 -33.07 17.17 28.31
C ARG A 60 -32.28 16.25 27.43
N VAL A 61 -32.42 16.41 26.09
CA VAL A 61 -31.71 15.60 25.08
C VAL A 61 -30.27 16.08 24.95
N SER A 62 -30.04 17.40 24.92
CA SER A 62 -28.70 17.98 24.80
C SER A 62 -28.55 19.24 25.62
N GLY A 63 -27.38 19.40 26.23
CA GLY A 63 -26.96 20.62 26.94
C GLY A 63 -25.72 21.27 26.35
N SER A 64 -25.29 20.80 25.16
CA SER A 64 -24.10 21.31 24.50
C SER A 64 -24.30 21.53 23.01
N VAL A 65 -23.52 22.45 22.46
CA VAL A 65 -23.60 22.82 21.03
C VAL A 65 -22.22 23.06 20.45
N THR A 66 -22.04 22.67 19.20
CA THR A 66 -20.88 23.05 18.39
C THR A 66 -21.28 24.07 17.33
N VAL A 67 -20.62 25.21 17.32
CA VAL A 67 -20.70 26.20 16.26
C VAL A 67 -19.82 25.72 15.11
N SER A 68 -20.45 25.33 14.01
CA SER A 68 -19.73 24.94 12.79
C SER A 68 -19.57 26.18 11.92
N THR A 69 -18.39 26.77 11.94
CA THR A 69 -18.08 27.92 11.10
C THR A 69 -17.95 27.50 9.65
N LEU A 70 -18.54 28.24 8.74
CA LEU A 70 -18.26 28.15 7.31
C LEU A 70 -16.89 28.77 7.02
N HIS A 71 -16.25 28.34 5.94
CA HIS A 71 -15.07 29.04 5.42
C HIS A 71 -15.43 30.49 5.11
N GLY A 72 -14.59 31.44 5.51
CA GLY A 72 -14.82 32.85 5.32
C GLY A 72 -15.76 33.53 6.36
N CYS A 73 -16.14 32.82 7.45
CA CYS A 73 -16.95 33.45 8.50
C CYS A 73 -16.10 34.44 9.33
N PRO A 74 -16.54 35.73 9.43
CA PRO A 74 -15.77 36.74 10.17
C PRO A 74 -15.62 36.41 11.67
N PRO A 75 -14.51 36.75 12.32
CA PRO A 75 -14.28 36.46 13.74
C PRO A 75 -15.34 37.05 14.67
N ASP A 76 -15.82 38.25 14.42
CA ASP A 76 -16.84 38.92 15.21
C ASP A 76 -18.20 38.20 15.12
N GLU A 77 -18.54 37.64 13.98
CA GLU A 77 -19.76 36.83 13.83
C GLU A 77 -19.66 35.52 14.58
N ILE A 78 -18.52 34.84 14.54
CA ILE A 78 -18.25 33.63 15.33
C ILE A 78 -18.43 33.94 16.83
N GLU A 79 -17.86 35.07 17.28
CA GLU A 79 -17.94 35.49 18.69
C GLU A 79 -19.38 35.81 19.10
N ARG A 80 -20.12 36.52 18.25
CA ARG A 80 -21.56 36.85 18.49
C ARG A 80 -22.44 35.59 18.60
N ILE A 81 -22.24 34.62 17.71
CA ILE A 81 -22.96 33.35 17.74
C ILE A 81 -22.65 32.57 19.04
N ALA A 82 -21.35 32.39 19.34
CA ALA A 82 -20.94 31.67 20.52
C ALA A 82 -21.41 32.36 21.82
N SER A 83 -21.33 33.69 21.87
CA SER A 83 -21.84 34.48 23.02
C SER A 83 -23.34 34.31 23.21
N TYR A 84 -24.13 34.33 22.15
CA TYR A 84 -25.58 34.09 22.21
C TYR A 84 -25.87 32.68 22.78
N LEU A 85 -25.20 31.67 22.31
CA LEU A 85 -25.42 30.29 22.78
C LEU A 85 -25.00 30.08 24.24
N ILE A 86 -23.94 30.77 24.70
CA ILE A 86 -23.49 30.73 26.09
C ILE A 86 -24.41 31.53 27.00
N SER A 87 -24.67 32.83 26.69
CA SER A 87 -25.32 33.75 27.62
C SER A 87 -26.85 33.68 27.57
N GLU A 88 -27.44 33.47 26.38
CA GLU A 88 -28.92 33.48 26.24
C GLU A 88 -29.47 32.04 26.22
N LYS A 89 -28.79 31.08 25.60
CA LYS A 89 -29.23 29.68 25.56
C LYS A 89 -28.69 28.81 26.70
N HIS A 90 -27.71 29.28 27.45
CA HIS A 90 -27.07 28.55 28.56
C HIS A 90 -26.58 27.14 28.14
N LEU A 91 -25.88 27.08 27.02
CA LEU A 91 -25.30 25.83 26.47
C LEU A 91 -23.80 25.81 26.61
N HIS A 92 -23.25 24.64 26.99
CA HIS A 92 -21.82 24.35 26.82
C HIS A 92 -21.49 24.50 25.33
N THR A 93 -20.53 25.33 24.97
CA THR A 93 -20.31 25.73 23.57
C THR A 93 -18.92 25.43 23.09
N PHE A 94 -18.84 24.77 21.93
CA PHE A 94 -17.60 24.50 21.23
C PHE A 94 -17.57 25.23 19.89
N VAL A 95 -16.46 25.92 19.59
CA VAL A 95 -16.24 26.51 18.26
C VAL A 95 -15.42 25.54 17.42
N LYS A 96 -15.93 25.17 16.25
CA LYS A 96 -15.22 24.29 15.31
C LYS A 96 -14.28 25.11 14.46
N CYS A 97 -12.98 24.77 14.50
CA CYS A 97 -11.93 25.49 13.79
C CYS A 97 -11.56 24.80 12.48
N ASN A 98 -11.17 25.60 11.48
CA ASN A 98 -10.63 25.12 10.22
C ASN A 98 -9.11 24.91 10.32
N PRO A 99 -8.51 23.92 9.62
CA PRO A 99 -7.06 23.70 9.62
C PRO A 99 -6.25 24.89 9.09
N THR A 100 -6.87 25.78 8.34
CA THR A 100 -6.31 27.04 7.84
C THR A 100 -5.79 27.98 8.93
N ILE A 101 -6.29 27.86 10.17
CA ILE A 101 -5.77 28.60 11.35
C ILE A 101 -4.28 28.33 11.62
N LEU A 102 -3.71 27.26 11.08
CA LEU A 102 -2.27 26.96 11.17
C LEU A 102 -1.41 27.95 10.36
N GLY A 103 -2.00 28.60 9.34
CA GLY A 103 -1.31 29.39 8.34
C GLY A 103 -0.70 28.52 7.23
N TYR A 104 -0.54 29.13 6.05
CA TYR A 104 -0.09 28.45 4.82
C TYR A 104 1.23 27.68 5.00
N GLU A 105 2.26 28.36 5.51
CA GLU A 105 3.60 27.79 5.67
C GLU A 105 3.63 26.53 6.55
N THR A 106 2.85 26.53 7.65
CA THR A 106 2.80 25.37 8.55
C THR A 106 2.05 24.21 7.91
N ALA A 107 0.93 24.50 7.23
CA ALA A 107 0.17 23.47 6.52
C ALA A 107 1.00 22.86 5.39
N ARG A 108 1.70 23.70 4.59
CA ARG A 108 2.55 23.23 3.49
C ARG A 108 3.68 22.34 3.98
N ARG A 109 4.42 22.81 5.00
CA ARG A 109 5.52 22.03 5.61
C ARG A 109 5.05 20.68 6.16
N THR A 110 3.90 20.65 6.82
CA THR A 110 3.32 19.40 7.36
C THR A 110 2.99 18.42 6.24
N LEU A 111 2.34 18.89 5.17
CA LEU A 111 1.96 18.05 4.05
C LEU A 111 3.18 17.57 3.25
N ASP A 112 4.19 18.40 3.07
CA ASP A 112 5.44 18.03 2.40
C ASP A 112 6.21 16.95 3.19
N ALA A 113 6.26 17.09 4.52
CA ALA A 113 6.87 16.09 5.39
C ALA A 113 6.18 14.71 5.29
N MET A 114 4.90 14.68 4.96
CA MET A 114 4.13 13.47 4.71
C MET A 114 4.28 12.91 3.28
N GLY A 115 5.00 13.59 2.39
CA GLY A 115 5.08 13.25 0.97
C GLY A 115 3.86 13.68 0.16
N TYR A 116 3.08 14.66 0.62
CA TYR A 116 1.93 15.25 -0.06
C TYR A 116 2.28 16.55 -0.81
N ASP A 117 3.50 16.66 -1.31
CA ASP A 117 4.00 17.75 -2.15
C ASP A 117 3.17 17.99 -3.42
N TYR A 118 2.47 16.96 -3.88
CA TYR A 118 1.59 17.01 -5.06
C TYR A 118 0.21 17.61 -4.78
N ILE A 119 -0.16 17.83 -3.53
CA ILE A 119 -1.45 18.46 -3.17
C ILE A 119 -1.28 19.96 -3.36
N VAL A 120 -2.18 20.56 -4.16
CA VAL A 120 -2.18 21.98 -4.47
C VAL A 120 -3.22 22.69 -3.60
N PHE A 121 -2.84 23.78 -3.04
CA PHE A 121 -3.66 24.79 -2.37
C PHE A 121 -2.85 26.09 -2.30
N ASP A 122 -3.51 27.21 -2.22
CA ASP A 122 -2.88 28.53 -2.18
C ASP A 122 -3.21 29.32 -0.90
N GLU A 123 -2.65 30.53 -0.78
CA GLU A 123 -2.88 31.40 0.37
C GLU A 123 -4.32 31.93 0.48
N HIS A 124 -5.09 31.92 -0.61
CA HIS A 124 -6.47 32.40 -0.62
C HIS A 124 -7.33 31.65 0.40
N HIS A 125 -7.20 30.32 0.46
CA HIS A 125 -7.92 29.49 1.42
C HIS A 125 -7.62 29.83 2.89
N PHE A 126 -6.47 30.48 3.16
CA PHE A 126 -6.07 30.87 4.51
C PHE A 126 -6.50 32.28 4.85
N ASN A 127 -6.41 33.19 3.89
CA ASN A 127 -6.62 34.61 4.12
C ASN A 127 -8.09 34.98 4.41
N GLU A 128 -9.03 34.18 3.92
CA GLU A 128 -10.47 34.36 4.14
C GLU A 128 -10.97 33.73 5.44
N ASP A 129 -10.23 32.81 6.03
CA ASP A 129 -10.62 32.11 7.27
C ASP A 129 -10.11 32.81 8.53
N LEU A 130 -10.58 32.37 9.69
CA LEU A 130 -10.18 32.85 11.01
C LEU A 130 -8.66 32.80 11.20
N GLN A 131 -8.04 33.97 11.37
CA GLN A 131 -6.62 34.10 11.60
C GLN A 131 -6.23 33.85 13.05
N TRP A 132 -5.02 33.31 13.29
CA TRP A 132 -4.52 33.03 14.65
C TRP A 132 -4.51 34.26 15.56
N ALA A 133 -4.18 35.43 15.01
CA ALA A 133 -4.11 36.69 15.76
C ALA A 133 -5.47 37.12 16.30
N ASP A 134 -6.55 36.86 15.56
CA ASP A 134 -7.92 37.18 15.94
C ASP A 134 -8.54 36.09 16.83
N ALA A 135 -8.21 34.83 16.54
CA ALA A 135 -8.73 33.65 17.22
C ALA A 135 -8.37 33.64 18.70
N VAL A 136 -7.10 33.87 19.05
CA VAL A 136 -6.62 33.75 20.44
C VAL A 136 -7.34 34.72 21.38
N PRO A 137 -7.44 36.04 21.10
CA PRO A 137 -8.16 36.96 21.94
C PRO A 137 -9.67 36.62 22.01
N MET A 138 -10.29 36.23 20.91
CA MET A 138 -11.69 35.78 20.86
C MET A 138 -11.93 34.59 21.78
N PHE A 139 -11.12 33.55 21.68
CA PHE A 139 -11.26 32.35 22.53
C PHE A 139 -11.08 32.71 24.01
N GLN A 140 -10.20 33.63 24.36
CA GLN A 140 -10.03 34.09 25.74
C GLN A 140 -11.27 34.83 26.26
N ARG A 141 -11.93 35.65 25.42
CA ARG A 141 -13.17 36.33 25.82
C ARG A 141 -14.33 35.36 26.00
N LEU A 142 -14.48 34.41 25.07
CA LEU A 142 -15.52 33.39 25.13
C LEU A 142 -15.32 32.43 26.32
N GLN A 143 -14.07 32.07 26.67
CA GLN A 143 -13.79 31.30 27.87
C GLN A 143 -14.23 32.04 29.13
N LYS A 144 -13.87 33.33 29.26
CA LYS A 144 -14.29 34.14 30.41
C LYS A 144 -15.81 34.28 30.50
N LEU A 145 -16.49 34.43 29.36
CA LEU A 145 -17.95 34.49 29.33
C LEU A 145 -18.57 33.19 29.81
N ALA A 146 -18.08 32.05 29.31
CA ALA A 146 -18.58 30.74 29.73
C ALA A 146 -18.33 30.49 31.24
N ASP A 147 -17.13 30.81 31.73
CA ASP A 147 -16.80 30.70 33.16
C ASP A 147 -17.76 31.54 34.02
N SER A 148 -18.11 32.75 33.59
CA SER A 148 -19.09 33.61 34.28
C SER A 148 -20.51 33.06 34.29
N CYS A 149 -20.86 32.25 33.33
CA CYS A 149 -22.16 31.54 33.23
C CYS A 149 -22.16 30.15 33.87
N GLY A 150 -21.05 29.69 34.40
CA GLY A 150 -20.88 28.33 34.93
C GLY A 150 -20.95 27.24 33.85
N LEU A 151 -20.53 27.57 32.63
CA LEU A 151 -20.58 26.69 31.46
C LEU A 151 -19.19 26.37 30.96
N GLU A 152 -19.07 25.28 30.19
CA GLU A 152 -17.83 24.93 29.49
C GLU A 152 -17.77 25.61 28.12
N PHE A 153 -16.59 26.15 27.81
CA PHE A 153 -16.20 26.55 26.48
C PHE A 153 -15.05 25.68 25.99
N GLY A 154 -15.04 25.38 24.69
CA GLY A 154 -13.97 24.60 24.10
C GLY A 154 -13.85 24.78 22.58
N LEU A 155 -12.87 24.12 22.02
CA LEU A 155 -12.60 24.13 20.58
C LEU A 155 -12.77 22.74 20.01
N LYS A 156 -13.45 22.63 18.86
CA LYS A 156 -13.55 21.39 18.10
C LYS A 156 -12.59 21.41 16.91
N LEU A 157 -11.66 20.49 16.88
CA LEU A 157 -10.63 20.38 15.87
C LEU A 157 -10.82 19.09 15.04
N SER A 158 -11.01 19.12 13.72
CA SER A 158 -11.16 20.27 12.86
C SER A 158 -12.29 20.05 11.85
N ASN A 159 -12.54 21.05 11.01
CA ASN A 159 -13.19 20.86 9.72
C ASN A 159 -12.26 20.12 8.76
N THR A 160 -12.75 19.82 7.54
CA THR A 160 -11.96 19.34 6.42
C THR A 160 -11.00 20.44 5.94
N PHE A 161 -9.95 20.04 5.22
CA PHE A 161 -8.97 20.97 4.66
C PHE A 161 -9.21 21.14 3.16
N PRO A 162 -9.42 22.38 2.66
CA PRO A 162 -9.64 22.65 1.25
C PRO A 162 -8.36 22.43 0.44
N VAL A 163 -8.49 21.84 -0.74
CA VAL A 163 -7.40 21.63 -1.70
C VAL A 163 -7.94 21.75 -3.13
N ASP A 164 -7.10 22.20 -4.05
CA ASP A 164 -7.48 22.41 -5.44
C ASP A 164 -7.60 21.09 -6.21
N THR A 165 -8.59 21.05 -7.10
CA THR A 165 -8.78 19.95 -8.05
C THR A 165 -7.92 20.20 -9.27
N THR A 166 -6.75 19.56 -9.36
CA THR A 166 -5.77 19.81 -10.44
C THR A 166 -5.71 18.72 -11.47
N ARG A 167 -6.39 17.59 -11.24
CA ARG A 167 -6.31 16.39 -12.06
C ARG A 167 -7.66 15.90 -12.56
N GLY A 168 -8.71 16.72 -12.42
CA GLY A 168 -10.07 16.35 -12.76
C GLY A 168 -10.68 15.28 -11.84
N GLU A 169 -10.27 15.24 -10.57
CA GLU A 169 -10.78 14.30 -9.55
C GLU A 169 -12.27 14.48 -9.31
N LEU A 170 -12.74 15.71 -9.32
CA LEU A 170 -14.13 16.12 -9.15
C LEU A 170 -14.51 17.20 -10.17
N PRO A 171 -15.80 17.42 -10.41
CA PRO A 171 -16.27 18.50 -11.30
C PRO A 171 -16.00 19.92 -10.79
N ASN A 172 -15.82 20.08 -9.47
CA ASN A 172 -15.57 21.38 -8.83
C ASN A 172 -14.07 21.71 -8.83
N ASN A 173 -13.72 22.97 -8.71
CA ASN A 173 -12.34 23.43 -8.62
C ASN A 173 -11.68 23.07 -7.28
N GLU A 174 -12.49 22.81 -6.26
CA GLU A 174 -12.03 22.46 -4.92
C GLU A 174 -12.55 21.09 -4.49
N MET A 175 -11.77 20.43 -3.65
CA MET A 175 -12.15 19.25 -2.89
C MET A 175 -11.62 19.35 -1.46
N TYR A 176 -12.07 18.45 -0.59
CA TYR A 176 -11.75 18.54 0.83
C TYR A 176 -11.02 17.31 1.33
N MET A 177 -9.82 17.51 1.88
CA MET A 177 -9.07 16.48 2.57
C MET A 177 -9.77 16.11 3.87
N SER A 178 -9.98 14.83 4.11
CA SER A 178 -10.64 14.31 5.31
C SER A 178 -10.10 12.95 5.75
N GLY A 179 -10.53 12.49 6.92
CA GLY A 179 -10.15 11.20 7.48
C GLY A 179 -8.68 11.16 7.91
N ARG A 180 -8.07 9.99 7.86
CA ARG A 180 -6.75 9.75 8.47
C ARG A 180 -5.62 10.67 7.97
N SER A 181 -5.68 11.13 6.74
CA SER A 181 -4.67 12.05 6.19
C SER A 181 -4.77 13.48 6.74
N LEU A 182 -5.92 13.83 7.30
CA LEU A 182 -6.11 15.12 7.96
C LEU A 182 -5.52 15.16 9.38
N PHE A 183 -5.31 14.00 9.99
CA PHE A 183 -4.86 13.90 11.38
C PHE A 183 -3.59 14.71 11.69
N PRO A 184 -2.51 14.67 10.89
CA PRO A 184 -1.31 15.45 11.16
C PRO A 184 -1.53 16.96 11.23
N LEU A 185 -2.38 17.52 10.36
CA LEU A 185 -2.75 18.92 10.45
C LEU A 185 -3.57 19.22 11.70
N THR A 186 -4.52 18.36 12.02
CA THR A 186 -5.39 18.55 13.19
C THR A 186 -4.66 18.42 14.52
N ILE A 187 -3.73 17.47 14.64
CA ILE A 187 -2.96 17.29 15.88
C ILE A 187 -1.92 18.41 16.04
N GLU A 188 -1.40 18.98 14.98
CA GLU A 188 -0.55 20.17 15.02
C GLU A 188 -1.34 21.40 15.51
N MET A 189 -2.59 21.58 15.04
CA MET A 189 -3.50 22.59 15.61
C MET A 189 -3.69 22.38 17.11
N CYS A 190 -3.95 21.14 17.49
CA CYS A 190 -4.14 20.76 18.91
C CYS A 190 -2.91 21.11 19.74
N HIS A 191 -1.71 20.79 19.24
CA HIS A 191 -0.44 21.14 19.90
C HIS A 191 -0.31 22.67 20.06
N ARG A 192 -0.52 23.42 18.99
CA ARG A 192 -0.42 24.89 19.01
C ARG A 192 -1.40 25.53 20.02
N ILE A 193 -2.64 25.05 20.06
CA ILE A 193 -3.68 25.51 20.97
C ILE A 193 -3.34 25.12 22.41
N SER A 194 -3.00 23.86 22.67
CA SER A 194 -2.64 23.37 24.01
C SER A 194 -1.47 24.16 24.58
N ARG A 195 -0.44 24.44 23.78
CA ARG A 195 0.70 25.26 24.16
C ARG A 195 0.30 26.70 24.46
N GLN A 196 -0.53 27.34 23.61
CA GLN A 196 -0.99 28.72 23.76
C GLN A 196 -1.77 28.93 25.06
N PHE A 197 -2.60 27.97 25.42
CA PHE A 197 -3.47 28.06 26.61
C PHE A 197 -2.95 27.27 27.81
N GLY A 198 -1.70 26.78 27.77
CA GLY A 198 -1.08 26.01 28.85
C GLY A 198 -1.88 24.76 29.25
N GLY A 199 -2.44 24.09 28.27
CA GLY A 199 -3.25 22.88 28.45
C GLY A 199 -4.66 23.10 28.98
N ARG A 200 -5.05 24.34 29.32
CA ARG A 200 -6.35 24.62 29.96
C ARG A 200 -7.55 24.66 29.03
N MET A 201 -7.34 24.87 27.73
CA MET A 201 -8.41 24.89 26.73
C MET A 201 -9.00 23.49 26.54
N ARG A 202 -10.31 23.37 26.66
CA ARG A 202 -11.01 22.12 26.33
C ARG A 202 -10.97 21.86 24.84
N ILE A 203 -10.55 20.67 24.43
CA ILE A 203 -10.43 20.28 23.03
C ILE A 203 -11.29 19.06 22.77
N SER A 204 -12.22 19.20 21.80
CA SER A 204 -12.90 18.10 21.15
C SER A 204 -12.20 17.80 19.83
N PHE A 205 -11.97 16.55 19.49
CA PHE A 205 -11.20 16.16 18.31
C PHE A 205 -12.05 15.45 17.26
N ALA A 206 -11.95 15.84 16.00
CA ALA A 206 -12.70 15.28 14.90
C ALA A 206 -11.83 14.95 13.66
N GLY A 207 -10.84 15.76 13.35
CA GLY A 207 -10.05 15.70 12.13
C GLY A 207 -9.11 14.51 12.06
N GLY A 208 -9.60 13.37 11.56
CA GLY A 208 -8.81 12.18 11.38
C GLY A 208 -8.70 11.27 12.59
N ALA A 209 -9.57 11.42 13.60
CA ALA A 209 -9.69 10.46 14.69
C ALA A 209 -10.07 9.07 14.16
N GLU A 210 -9.35 8.06 14.60
CA GLU A 210 -9.57 6.66 14.23
C GLU A 210 -8.99 5.69 15.26
N TYR A 211 -9.10 4.39 15.02
CA TYR A 211 -8.64 3.34 15.91
C TYR A 211 -7.16 3.47 16.33
N PHE A 212 -6.28 3.93 15.45
CA PHE A 212 -4.84 3.99 15.73
C PHE A 212 -4.39 5.18 16.58
N ASN A 213 -5.28 6.13 16.84
CA ASN A 213 -4.96 7.34 17.57
C ASN A 213 -5.94 7.70 18.70
N CYS A 214 -7.14 7.09 18.75
CA CYS A 214 -8.18 7.44 19.72
C CYS A 214 -7.75 7.26 21.19
N ASP A 215 -7.00 6.23 21.50
CA ASP A 215 -6.45 5.98 22.83
C ASP A 215 -5.41 7.03 23.26
N LYS A 216 -4.53 7.40 22.33
CA LYS A 216 -3.50 8.42 22.57
C LYS A 216 -4.12 9.80 22.77
N LEU A 217 -5.14 10.15 21.97
CA LEU A 217 -5.90 11.38 22.15
C LEU A 217 -6.56 11.42 23.52
N PHE A 218 -7.26 10.34 23.89
CA PHE A 218 -7.94 10.26 25.18
C PHE A 218 -6.96 10.33 26.37
N ALA A 219 -5.85 9.61 26.30
CA ALA A 219 -4.80 9.64 27.32
C ALA A 219 -4.17 11.04 27.49
N ALA A 220 -4.06 11.81 26.39
CA ALA A 220 -3.57 13.19 26.40
C ALA A 220 -4.62 14.22 26.92
N GLY A 221 -5.79 13.79 27.37
CA GLY A 221 -6.84 14.67 27.89
C GLY A 221 -7.71 15.32 26.79
N ILE A 222 -7.68 14.78 25.56
CA ILE A 222 -8.47 15.26 24.43
C ILE A 222 -9.75 14.43 24.31
N TRP A 223 -10.86 15.02 24.66
CA TRP A 223 -12.21 14.44 24.52
C TRP A 223 -13.29 15.52 24.68
N PRO A 224 -14.48 15.40 24.04
CA PRO A 224 -14.97 14.27 23.24
C PRO A 224 -14.18 14.03 21.95
N ILE A 225 -14.12 12.75 21.52
CA ILE A 225 -13.58 12.36 20.22
C ILE A 225 -14.74 12.07 19.29
N THR A 226 -14.74 12.69 18.11
CA THR A 226 -15.77 12.52 17.09
C THR A 226 -15.19 11.82 15.87
N VAL A 227 -15.89 10.86 15.32
CA VAL A 227 -15.51 10.15 14.09
C VAL A 227 -16.61 10.26 13.04
N ALA A 228 -16.22 10.44 11.78
CA ALA A 228 -17.14 10.47 10.64
C ALA A 228 -16.61 9.56 9.51
N THR A 229 -15.49 9.90 8.91
CA THR A 229 -14.94 9.14 7.76
C THR A 229 -14.72 7.66 8.08
N THR A 230 -14.33 7.31 9.29
CA THR A 230 -14.10 5.93 9.73
C THR A 230 -15.40 5.12 9.69
N ILE A 231 -16.50 5.66 10.18
CA ILE A 231 -17.81 4.96 10.23
C ILE A 231 -18.56 4.98 8.91
N LEU A 232 -18.22 5.90 7.99
CA LEU A 232 -18.78 5.93 6.63
C LEU A 232 -18.16 4.87 5.71
N LYS A 233 -17.05 4.26 6.12
CA LYS A 233 -16.44 3.15 5.40
C LYS A 233 -17.13 1.84 5.75
N PRO A 234 -17.14 0.84 4.84
CA PRO A 234 -17.70 -0.48 5.14
C PRO A 234 -17.13 -1.08 6.43
N GLY A 235 -18.01 -1.64 7.26
CA GLY A 235 -17.66 -2.14 8.59
C GLY A 235 -17.50 -1.06 9.67
N GLY A 236 -17.89 0.19 9.37
CA GLY A 236 -17.62 1.35 10.20
C GLY A 236 -18.14 1.28 11.63
N TYR A 237 -19.35 0.80 11.87
CA TYR A 237 -19.88 0.65 13.23
C TYR A 237 -19.15 -0.41 14.05
N ASN A 238 -18.69 -1.52 13.43
CA ASN A 238 -17.82 -2.50 14.10
C ASN A 238 -16.49 -1.84 14.50
N ARG A 239 -15.98 -0.93 13.67
CA ARG A 239 -14.76 -0.17 13.99
C ARG A 239 -14.98 0.80 15.14
N LEU A 240 -16.15 1.41 15.23
CA LEU A 240 -16.52 2.25 16.36
C LEU A 240 -16.51 1.43 17.66
N LEU A 241 -17.07 0.22 17.66
CA LEU A 241 -17.00 -0.69 18.80
C LEU A 241 -15.55 -0.96 19.23
N GLN A 242 -14.67 -1.30 18.29
CA GLN A 242 -13.25 -1.52 18.56
C GLN A 242 -12.56 -0.27 19.15
N MET A 243 -12.93 0.92 18.70
CA MET A 243 -12.42 2.18 19.26
C MET A 243 -12.92 2.40 20.68
N VAL A 244 -14.19 2.11 20.95
CA VAL A 244 -14.78 2.20 22.30
C VAL A 244 -14.07 1.24 23.25
N GLU A 245 -13.94 -0.03 22.90
CA GLU A 245 -13.22 -1.04 23.69
C GLU A 245 -11.79 -0.60 24.02
N LYS A 246 -11.10 0.01 23.05
CA LYS A 246 -9.73 0.50 23.22
C LYS A 246 -9.64 1.67 24.20
N VAL A 247 -10.62 2.57 24.17
CA VAL A 247 -10.68 3.74 25.07
C VAL A 247 -11.19 3.34 26.46
N GLU A 248 -12.15 2.42 26.57
CA GLU A 248 -12.66 1.90 27.85
C GLU A 248 -11.59 1.19 28.68
N ALA A 249 -10.56 0.65 28.04
CA ALA A 249 -9.41 0.06 28.72
C ALA A 249 -8.54 1.10 29.46
N LEU A 250 -8.75 2.40 29.21
CA LEU A 250 -7.98 3.48 29.83
C LEU A 250 -8.71 4.05 31.06
N PRO A 251 -7.99 4.51 32.08
CA PRO A 251 -8.62 5.11 33.25
C PRO A 251 -9.29 6.44 32.88
N TYR A 252 -10.61 6.54 33.11
CA TYR A 252 -11.31 7.81 32.99
C TYR A 252 -10.92 8.78 34.12
N ARG A 253 -10.63 10.00 33.75
CA ARG A 253 -10.40 11.12 34.65
C ARG A 253 -11.24 12.32 34.24
N PRO A 254 -11.82 13.09 35.20
CA PRO A 254 -12.40 14.38 34.86
C PRO A 254 -11.38 15.27 34.13
N PHE A 255 -11.85 16.16 33.27
CA PHE A 255 -10.97 17.07 32.57
C PHE A 255 -10.18 17.95 33.55
N SER A 256 -8.86 17.87 33.49
CA SER A 256 -7.94 18.67 34.31
C SER A 256 -6.88 19.39 33.45
N GLY A 257 -7.11 19.40 32.15
CA GLY A 257 -6.21 19.95 31.13
C GLY A 257 -5.73 18.89 30.14
N THR A 258 -5.05 19.35 29.10
CA THR A 258 -4.43 18.51 28.09
C THR A 258 -2.93 18.36 28.35
N ASP A 259 -2.37 17.19 28.07
CA ASP A 259 -0.92 16.95 28.13
C ASP A 259 -0.26 17.48 26.85
N THR A 260 0.28 18.70 26.95
CA THR A 260 0.90 19.39 25.81
C THR A 260 2.12 18.66 25.26
N GLN A 261 2.89 17.96 26.10
CA GLN A 261 4.05 17.20 25.63
C GLN A 261 3.63 15.94 24.86
N ALA A 262 2.68 15.18 25.39
CA ALA A 262 2.13 14.01 24.71
C ALA A 262 1.52 14.40 23.34
N ILE A 263 0.85 15.55 23.25
CA ILE A 263 0.31 16.09 21.98
C ILE A 263 1.43 16.46 21.01
N CYS A 264 2.51 17.08 21.50
CA CYS A 264 3.68 17.41 20.69
C CYS A 264 4.33 16.16 20.08
N ASP A 265 4.53 15.14 20.93
CA ASP A 265 5.12 13.86 20.52
C ASP A 265 4.23 13.16 19.47
N LEU A 266 2.92 13.18 19.69
CA LEU A 266 1.95 12.61 18.75
C LEU A 266 1.90 13.38 17.42
N SER A 267 2.00 14.71 17.45
CA SER A 267 2.10 15.54 16.23
C SER A 267 3.34 15.17 15.42
N THR A 268 4.50 15.14 16.07
CA THR A 268 5.78 14.79 15.44
C THR A 268 5.74 13.38 14.85
N ALA A 269 5.26 12.40 15.59
CA ALA A 269 5.17 11.01 15.14
C ALA A 269 4.20 10.84 13.96
N SER A 270 3.16 11.66 13.87
CA SER A 270 2.12 11.55 12.85
C SER A 270 2.62 11.78 11.42
N HIS A 271 3.70 12.56 11.22
CA HIS A 271 4.23 12.89 9.91
C HIS A 271 4.82 11.68 9.17
N THR A 272 5.31 10.69 9.89
CA THR A 272 5.94 9.48 9.35
C THR A 272 5.12 8.21 9.59
N ASP A 273 4.00 8.31 10.32
CA ASP A 273 3.13 7.17 10.58
C ASP A 273 2.35 6.80 9.31
N PHE A 274 2.61 5.62 8.78
CA PHE A 274 1.97 5.10 7.56
C PHE A 274 0.43 5.04 7.64
N HIS A 275 -0.16 5.01 8.83
CA HIS A 275 -1.61 5.07 9.00
C HIS A 275 -2.20 6.40 8.54
N HIS A 276 -1.42 7.47 8.57
CA HIS A 276 -1.84 8.81 8.13
C HIS A 276 -1.43 9.11 6.69
N VAL A 277 -0.36 8.47 6.19
CA VAL A 277 0.10 8.63 4.81
C VAL A 277 -0.72 7.72 3.88
N LYS A 278 -1.37 8.31 2.88
CA LYS A 278 -2.09 7.58 1.84
C LYS A 278 -1.27 7.59 0.56
N PRO A 279 -0.99 6.44 -0.07
CA PRO A 279 -0.37 6.44 -1.39
C PRO A 279 -1.27 7.16 -2.39
N ILE A 280 -0.65 7.87 -3.34
CA ILE A 280 -1.37 8.44 -4.48
C ILE A 280 -2.05 7.28 -5.21
N LYS A 281 -3.36 7.31 -5.25
CA LYS A 281 -4.11 6.39 -6.10
C LYS A 281 -3.96 6.90 -7.53
N PRO A 282 -3.49 6.07 -8.48
CA PRO A 282 -3.61 6.44 -9.88
C PRO A 282 -5.09 6.75 -10.12
N LEU A 283 -5.37 7.83 -10.82
CA LEU A 283 -6.70 8.09 -11.31
C LEU A 283 -7.09 6.95 -12.26
N PRO A 284 -7.90 5.97 -11.83
CA PRO A 284 -8.99 5.64 -12.69
C PRO A 284 -10.18 6.37 -12.10
N SER A 285 -10.81 7.13 -12.88
CA SER A 285 -12.23 7.31 -12.74
C SER A 285 -12.84 5.93 -12.44
N ARG A 286 -13.59 5.78 -11.36
CA ARG A 286 -14.42 4.59 -11.16
C ARG A 286 -15.48 4.48 -12.26
N LYS A 287 -15.71 5.55 -12.99
CA LYS A 287 -16.51 5.63 -14.20
C LYS A 287 -15.58 5.51 -15.38
N SER A 288 -15.71 4.44 -16.12
CA SER A 288 -15.08 4.29 -17.43
C SER A 288 -16.09 4.69 -18.49
N ASP A 289 -15.69 5.56 -19.40
CA ASP A 289 -16.41 5.88 -20.62
C ASP A 289 -16.21 4.78 -21.70
N LYS A 290 -15.33 3.82 -21.43
CA LYS A 290 -15.11 2.65 -22.29
C LYS A 290 -16.01 1.51 -21.85
N GLN A 291 -16.62 0.85 -22.82
CA GLN A 291 -17.28 -0.42 -22.57
C GLN A 291 -16.25 -1.40 -22.02
N VAL A 292 -16.45 -1.82 -20.77
CA VAL A 292 -15.63 -2.89 -20.16
C VAL A 292 -16.23 -4.24 -20.53
N PRO A 293 -15.42 -5.29 -20.72
CA PRO A 293 -15.93 -6.65 -20.88
C PRO A 293 -16.74 -7.04 -19.64
N TRP A 294 -17.66 -7.98 -19.82
CA TRP A 294 -18.42 -8.56 -18.71
C TRP A 294 -17.45 -8.98 -17.61
N LEU A 295 -17.65 -8.42 -16.42
CA LEU A 295 -16.85 -8.78 -15.25
C LEU A 295 -17.34 -10.14 -14.75
N ASP A 296 -16.41 -11.06 -14.60
CA ASP A 296 -16.66 -12.30 -13.88
C ASP A 296 -16.66 -12.00 -12.38
N CYS A 297 -17.87 -11.95 -11.79
CA CYS A 297 -18.06 -11.72 -10.37
C CYS A 297 -17.45 -12.82 -9.48
N PHE A 298 -17.17 -13.98 -10.06
CA PHE A 298 -16.55 -15.11 -9.36
C PHE A 298 -15.02 -15.07 -9.36
N THR A 299 -14.43 -14.15 -10.10
CA THR A 299 -12.96 -13.94 -10.11
C THR A 299 -12.58 -12.82 -9.17
N ALA A 300 -11.85 -13.16 -8.10
CA ALA A 300 -11.32 -12.17 -7.18
C ALA A 300 -10.35 -11.21 -7.89
N PRO A 301 -10.41 -9.88 -7.64
CA PRO A 301 -9.51 -8.91 -8.28
C PRO A 301 -8.02 -9.20 -8.07
N CYS A 302 -7.66 -9.78 -6.92
CA CYS A 302 -6.28 -10.21 -6.65
C CYS A 302 -5.83 -11.37 -7.55
N LYS A 303 -6.74 -12.30 -7.91
CA LYS A 303 -6.48 -13.37 -8.87
C LYS A 303 -6.20 -12.78 -10.25
N GLY A 304 -7.07 -11.92 -10.77
CA GLY A 304 -6.87 -11.23 -12.05
C GLY A 304 -5.64 -10.28 -12.06
N GLY A 305 -5.16 -9.84 -10.90
CA GLY A 305 -3.92 -9.07 -10.75
C GLY A 305 -2.64 -9.91 -10.74
N CYS A 306 -2.76 -11.24 -10.66
CA CYS A 306 -1.63 -12.17 -10.64
C CYS A 306 -1.36 -12.70 -12.04
N PRO A 307 -0.12 -12.60 -12.61
CA PRO A 307 0.21 -13.11 -13.95
C PRO A 307 -0.03 -14.61 -14.15
N ILE A 308 -0.11 -15.39 -13.08
CA ILE A 308 -0.42 -16.83 -13.09
C ILE A 308 -1.79 -17.15 -12.49
N GLU A 309 -2.62 -16.15 -12.29
CA GLU A 309 -3.99 -16.29 -11.78
C GLU A 309 -4.11 -17.20 -10.55
N GLN A 310 -3.23 -16.99 -9.55
CA GLN A 310 -3.22 -17.76 -8.31
C GLN A 310 -4.56 -17.70 -7.60
N ASP A 311 -5.01 -18.83 -7.08
CA ASP A 311 -6.26 -18.97 -6.31
C ASP A 311 -6.07 -18.43 -4.89
N ILE A 312 -5.96 -17.10 -4.82
CA ILE A 312 -5.53 -16.36 -3.63
C ILE A 312 -6.54 -16.47 -2.48
N PRO A 313 -7.85 -16.19 -2.67
CA PRO A 313 -8.81 -16.32 -1.58
C PRO A 313 -8.81 -17.71 -0.96
N GLU A 314 -8.67 -18.73 -1.80
CA GLU A 314 -8.72 -20.14 -1.42
C GLU A 314 -7.51 -20.51 -0.53
N TYR A 315 -6.29 -20.23 -0.95
CA TYR A 315 -5.14 -20.58 -0.12
C TYR A 315 -5.02 -19.70 1.13
N VAL A 316 -5.45 -18.45 1.07
CA VAL A 316 -5.48 -17.54 2.25
C VAL A 316 -6.44 -18.11 3.30
N GLU A 317 -7.59 -18.63 2.89
CA GLU A 317 -8.55 -19.28 3.79
C GLU A 317 -8.01 -20.60 4.37
N LEU A 318 -7.30 -21.40 3.57
CA LEU A 318 -6.65 -22.61 4.06
C LEU A 318 -5.57 -22.28 5.11
N VAL A 319 -4.78 -21.23 4.90
CA VAL A 319 -3.78 -20.74 5.87
C VAL A 319 -4.48 -20.29 7.16
N ARG A 320 -5.58 -19.54 7.05
CA ARG A 320 -6.38 -19.11 8.21
C ARG A 320 -6.85 -20.29 9.07
N LYS A 321 -7.24 -21.37 8.41
CA LYS A 321 -7.66 -22.63 9.07
C LYS A 321 -6.50 -23.48 9.59
N GLY A 322 -5.24 -23.05 9.41
CA GLY A 322 -4.06 -23.84 9.78
C GLY A 322 -3.77 -25.04 8.85
N LEU A 323 -4.44 -25.11 7.70
CA LEU A 323 -4.31 -26.18 6.72
C LEU A 323 -3.16 -25.88 5.74
N TYR A 324 -1.94 -25.77 6.24
CA TYR A 324 -0.78 -25.31 5.48
C TYR A 324 -0.36 -26.27 4.34
N GLY A 325 -0.44 -27.57 4.53
CA GLY A 325 -0.16 -28.57 3.48
C GLY A 325 -1.11 -28.45 2.29
N PRO A 326 -2.43 -28.49 2.50
CA PRO A 326 -3.42 -28.19 1.46
C PRO A 326 -3.24 -26.82 0.80
N ALA A 327 -2.94 -25.78 1.59
CA ALA A 327 -2.68 -24.44 1.05
C ALA A 327 -1.48 -24.43 0.09
N LEU A 328 -0.38 -25.06 0.48
CA LEU A 328 0.82 -25.14 -0.35
C LEU A 328 0.59 -26.01 -1.60
N LYS A 329 -0.15 -27.11 -1.48
CA LYS A 329 -0.55 -27.94 -2.62
C LYS A 329 -1.32 -27.10 -3.65
N LEU A 330 -2.30 -26.33 -3.20
CA LEU A 330 -3.07 -25.42 -4.07
C LEU A 330 -2.18 -24.36 -4.71
N ILE A 331 -1.28 -23.74 -3.95
CA ILE A 331 -0.33 -22.75 -4.49
C ILE A 331 0.50 -23.37 -5.60
N THR A 332 1.04 -24.59 -5.40
CA THR A 332 1.95 -25.24 -6.33
C THR A 332 1.28 -25.80 -7.58
N GLU A 333 -0.05 -25.78 -7.66
CA GLU A 333 -0.76 -26.03 -8.91
C GLU A 333 -0.35 -25.05 -10.01
N LYS A 334 -0.20 -23.76 -9.67
CA LYS A 334 0.15 -22.69 -10.60
C LYS A 334 1.51 -22.02 -10.33
N ASN A 335 2.08 -22.24 -9.16
CA ASN A 335 3.30 -21.57 -8.71
C ASN A 335 4.29 -22.56 -8.10
N PRO A 336 5.18 -23.14 -8.89
CA PRO A 336 6.14 -24.13 -8.43
C PRO A 336 7.30 -23.57 -7.59
N LEU A 337 7.34 -22.23 -7.42
CA LEU A 337 8.40 -21.51 -6.69
C LEU A 337 7.83 -20.74 -5.49
N PRO A 338 7.17 -21.43 -4.54
CA PRO A 338 6.43 -20.74 -3.45
C PRO A 338 7.34 -20.00 -2.48
N PHE A 339 8.55 -20.48 -2.19
CA PHE A 339 9.52 -19.79 -1.33
C PHE A 339 10.06 -18.54 -2.01
N LEU A 340 10.50 -18.65 -3.26
CA LEU A 340 11.00 -17.52 -4.05
C LEU A 340 9.95 -16.44 -4.19
N THR A 341 8.74 -16.79 -4.63
CA THR A 341 7.65 -15.82 -4.82
C THR A 341 6.99 -15.37 -3.53
N GLY A 342 7.09 -16.14 -2.45
CA GLY A 342 6.70 -15.74 -1.10
C GLY A 342 7.61 -14.65 -0.52
N THR A 343 8.85 -14.58 -1.00
CA THR A 343 9.87 -13.65 -0.48
C THR A 343 10.04 -12.41 -1.35
N ILE A 344 10.22 -12.57 -2.67
CA ILE A 344 10.62 -11.45 -3.56
C ILE A 344 9.61 -11.13 -4.68
N CYS A 345 8.38 -11.68 -4.65
CA CYS A 345 7.36 -11.33 -5.63
C CYS A 345 6.99 -9.83 -5.54
N ALA A 346 6.82 -9.17 -6.69
CA ALA A 346 6.36 -7.80 -6.79
C ALA A 346 4.88 -7.58 -6.35
N HIS A 347 4.21 -8.62 -5.85
CA HIS A 347 2.86 -8.64 -5.22
C HIS A 347 1.80 -7.74 -5.90
N ARG A 348 1.76 -7.70 -7.22
CA ARG A 348 0.73 -6.95 -7.98
C ARG A 348 -0.72 -7.29 -7.57
N CYS A 349 -0.95 -8.51 -7.09
CA CYS A 349 -2.22 -8.91 -6.51
C CYS A 349 -2.66 -8.03 -5.32
N GLN A 350 -1.72 -7.56 -4.49
CA GLN A 350 -2.02 -6.70 -3.36
C GLN A 350 -2.51 -5.31 -3.80
N THR A 351 -2.00 -4.78 -4.94
CA THR A 351 -2.49 -3.51 -5.48
C THR A 351 -3.94 -3.59 -6.00
N LYS A 352 -4.40 -4.80 -6.34
CA LYS A 352 -5.78 -5.07 -6.80
C LYS A 352 -6.71 -5.54 -5.69
N CYS A 353 -6.21 -5.77 -4.49
CA CYS A 353 -7.02 -6.25 -3.37
C CYS A 353 -8.15 -5.25 -3.03
N SER A 354 -9.38 -5.75 -2.93
CA SER A 354 -10.56 -4.94 -2.59
C SER A 354 -10.43 -4.25 -1.23
N ARG A 355 -9.62 -4.79 -0.31
CA ARG A 355 -9.31 -4.15 0.98
C ARG A 355 -8.70 -2.75 0.84
N ASN A 356 -8.02 -2.44 -0.27
CA ASN A 356 -7.48 -1.11 -0.51
C ASN A 356 -8.54 0.01 -0.56
N PHE A 357 -9.82 -0.34 -0.76
CA PHE A 357 -10.92 0.62 -0.67
C PHE A 357 -11.29 0.96 0.77
N TYR A 358 -10.95 0.10 1.71
CA TYR A 358 -11.30 0.22 3.13
C TYR A 358 -10.14 0.66 4.01
N ASP A 359 -9.04 -0.11 3.95
CA ASP A 359 -7.82 0.14 4.72
C ASP A 359 -6.58 -0.21 3.89
N GLU A 360 -6.05 -1.42 4.03
CA GLU A 360 -4.84 -1.90 3.37
C GLU A 360 -5.07 -3.31 2.82
N SER A 361 -4.37 -3.65 1.74
CA SER A 361 -4.43 -4.99 1.17
C SER A 361 -4.12 -6.08 2.18
N VAL A 362 -4.68 -7.27 1.99
CA VAL A 362 -4.21 -8.48 2.67
C VAL A 362 -2.73 -8.71 2.32
N ARG A 363 -1.92 -9.15 3.28
CA ARG A 363 -0.51 -9.52 3.07
C ARG A 363 -0.40 -10.86 2.33
N ILE A 364 -0.80 -10.84 1.07
CA ILE A 364 -0.93 -12.05 0.24
C ILE A 364 0.42 -12.75 0.06
N ARG A 365 1.50 -11.97 -0.18
CA ARG A 365 2.85 -12.51 -0.36
C ARG A 365 3.33 -13.22 0.90
N ASP A 366 3.17 -12.59 2.05
CA ASP A 366 3.63 -13.11 3.33
C ASP A 366 2.81 -14.34 3.75
N THR A 367 1.48 -14.32 3.50
CA THR A 367 0.60 -15.48 3.74
C THR A 367 1.01 -16.69 2.89
N LYS A 368 1.41 -16.47 1.64
CA LYS A 368 1.96 -17.52 0.77
C LYS A 368 3.26 -18.10 1.33
N LEU A 369 4.16 -17.26 1.85
CA LEU A 369 5.41 -17.71 2.48
C LEU A 369 5.12 -18.56 3.72
N VAL A 370 4.18 -18.17 4.56
CA VAL A 370 3.73 -18.98 5.72
C VAL A 370 3.22 -20.36 5.28
N ALA A 371 2.44 -20.42 4.19
CA ALA A 371 2.00 -21.70 3.62
C ALA A 371 3.19 -22.56 3.16
N ALA A 372 4.19 -21.94 2.49
CA ALA A 372 5.39 -22.60 2.02
C ALA A 372 6.20 -23.17 3.20
N GLU A 373 6.50 -22.34 4.21
CA GLU A 373 7.32 -22.73 5.36
C GLU A 373 6.69 -23.84 6.18
N ARG A 374 5.38 -23.75 6.45
CA ARG A 374 4.67 -24.69 7.34
C ARG A 374 4.08 -25.90 6.61
N GLY A 375 3.84 -25.79 5.31
CA GLY A 375 3.26 -26.87 4.50
C GLY A 375 4.27 -27.73 3.76
N TYR A 376 5.55 -27.36 3.74
CA TYR A 376 6.58 -27.95 2.89
C TYR A 376 6.72 -29.45 3.07
N GLU A 377 6.93 -29.93 4.29
CA GLU A 377 7.15 -31.36 4.57
C GLU A 377 5.93 -32.22 4.18
N ALA A 378 4.72 -31.71 4.46
CA ALA A 378 3.49 -32.40 4.07
C ALA A 378 3.35 -32.51 2.54
N LEU A 379 3.68 -31.43 1.82
CA LEU A 379 3.67 -31.45 0.35
C LEU A 379 4.72 -32.41 -0.19
N MET A 380 5.98 -32.33 0.28
CA MET A 380 7.08 -33.19 -0.15
C MET A 380 6.77 -34.69 0.05
N ALA A 381 6.10 -35.03 1.15
CA ALA A 381 5.65 -36.41 1.43
C ALA A 381 4.52 -36.88 0.50
N SER A 382 3.74 -35.94 -0.03
CA SER A 382 2.56 -36.25 -0.89
C SER A 382 2.92 -36.40 -2.36
N ILE A 383 4.02 -35.82 -2.83
CA ILE A 383 4.41 -35.86 -4.24
C ILE A 383 4.72 -37.31 -4.69
N ARG A 384 4.13 -37.71 -5.80
CA ARG A 384 4.34 -38.99 -6.48
C ARG A 384 4.79 -38.71 -7.92
N ARG A 385 5.76 -39.51 -8.40
CA ARG A 385 6.16 -39.44 -9.79
C ARG A 385 5.06 -39.98 -10.68
N PRO A 386 4.61 -39.25 -11.69
CA PRO A 386 3.62 -39.74 -12.65
C PRO A 386 4.25 -40.77 -13.58
N ALA A 387 3.39 -41.51 -14.29
CA ALA A 387 3.81 -42.36 -15.38
C ALA A 387 4.42 -41.52 -16.53
N LYS A 388 5.46 -42.06 -17.17
CA LYS A 388 6.11 -41.38 -18.30
C LYS A 388 5.17 -41.24 -19.50
N VAL A 389 5.12 -40.08 -20.11
CA VAL A 389 4.41 -39.85 -21.36
C VAL A 389 5.34 -40.23 -22.53
N ALA A 390 4.90 -41.18 -23.33
CA ALA A 390 5.68 -41.67 -24.47
C ALA A 390 5.74 -40.58 -25.61
N GLY A 391 6.87 -40.55 -26.32
CA GLY A 391 7.05 -39.70 -27.51
C GLY A 391 7.27 -38.21 -27.23
N LYS A 392 7.37 -37.80 -25.96
CA LYS A 392 7.63 -36.42 -25.57
C LYS A 392 8.87 -36.34 -24.68
N LYS A 393 9.87 -35.58 -25.13
CA LYS A 393 11.10 -35.35 -24.40
C LYS A 393 11.49 -33.88 -24.52
N ALA A 394 11.71 -33.20 -23.39
CA ALA A 394 11.96 -31.77 -23.35
C ALA A 394 13.37 -31.45 -22.83
N ALA A 395 14.07 -30.56 -23.53
CA ALA A 395 15.32 -29.93 -23.08
C ALA A 395 15.03 -28.47 -22.67
N ILE A 396 15.48 -28.10 -21.49
CA ILE A 396 15.38 -26.73 -20.98
C ILE A 396 16.78 -26.16 -20.86
N ILE A 397 17.05 -25.08 -21.59
CA ILE A 397 18.34 -24.39 -21.58
C ILE A 397 18.23 -23.18 -20.63
N GLY A 398 18.87 -23.29 -19.48
CA GLY A 398 18.83 -22.32 -18.38
C GLY A 398 18.02 -22.78 -17.20
N GLY A 399 18.66 -22.87 -16.04
CA GLY A 399 18.11 -23.31 -14.75
C GLY A 399 17.72 -22.16 -13.83
N GLY A 400 17.29 -21.04 -14.38
CA GLY A 400 16.67 -19.94 -13.65
C GLY A 400 15.21 -20.22 -13.29
N PRO A 401 14.48 -19.26 -12.67
CA PRO A 401 13.09 -19.46 -12.22
C PRO A 401 12.17 -20.02 -13.31
N THR A 402 12.26 -19.48 -14.54
CA THR A 402 11.44 -19.92 -15.67
C THR A 402 11.74 -21.36 -16.06
N GLY A 403 13.04 -21.75 -16.11
CA GLY A 403 13.45 -23.11 -16.45
C GLY A 403 13.03 -24.13 -15.38
N ILE A 404 13.21 -23.80 -14.10
CA ILE A 404 12.76 -24.64 -12.97
C ILE A 404 11.26 -24.82 -13.00
N ALA A 405 10.49 -23.74 -13.26
CA ALA A 405 9.03 -23.80 -13.33
C ALA A 405 8.56 -24.67 -14.52
N ALA A 406 9.16 -24.52 -15.69
CA ALA A 406 8.85 -25.34 -16.86
C ALA A 406 9.13 -26.82 -16.60
N ALA A 407 10.28 -27.13 -15.99
CA ALA A 407 10.65 -28.48 -15.60
C ALA A 407 9.69 -29.09 -14.58
N TYR A 408 9.25 -28.30 -13.59
CA TYR A 408 8.26 -28.72 -12.62
C TYR A 408 6.93 -29.11 -13.30
N PHE A 409 6.38 -28.25 -14.17
CA PHE A 409 5.12 -28.54 -14.85
C PHE A 409 5.20 -29.74 -15.77
N LEU A 410 6.29 -29.86 -16.52
CA LEU A 410 6.52 -31.01 -17.41
C LEU A 410 6.76 -32.32 -16.63
N GLY A 411 7.58 -32.26 -15.58
CA GLY A 411 7.85 -33.40 -14.73
C GLY A 411 6.57 -33.91 -14.03
N ARG A 412 5.74 -32.98 -13.55
CA ARG A 412 4.42 -33.29 -12.97
C ARG A 412 3.48 -33.94 -13.98
N ALA A 413 3.58 -33.55 -15.25
CA ALA A 413 2.82 -34.16 -16.33
C ALA A 413 3.42 -35.49 -16.87
N GLY A 414 4.54 -35.96 -16.34
CA GLY A 414 5.22 -37.19 -16.75
C GLY A 414 6.09 -37.07 -18.01
N VAL A 415 6.36 -35.87 -18.48
CA VAL A 415 7.25 -35.61 -19.63
C VAL A 415 8.70 -35.77 -19.20
N GLU A 416 9.48 -36.58 -19.95
CA GLU A 416 10.92 -36.71 -19.72
C GLU A 416 11.60 -35.35 -19.97
N THR A 417 12.19 -34.76 -18.93
CA THR A 417 12.69 -33.40 -18.96
C THR A 417 14.13 -33.32 -18.41
N THR A 418 15.01 -32.62 -19.14
CA THR A 418 16.39 -32.35 -18.70
C THR A 418 16.63 -30.84 -18.71
N ILE A 419 17.16 -30.29 -17.61
CA ILE A 419 17.68 -28.91 -17.55
C ILE A 419 19.18 -28.91 -17.84
N PHE A 420 19.62 -28.05 -18.73
CA PHE A 420 21.01 -27.73 -19.01
C PHE A 420 21.34 -26.35 -18.43
N GLU A 421 22.25 -26.28 -17.44
CA GLU A 421 22.62 -25.04 -16.77
C GLU A 421 24.15 -24.84 -16.84
N ARG A 422 24.57 -23.66 -17.27
CA ARG A 422 25.99 -23.32 -17.39
C ARG A 422 26.69 -23.12 -16.04
N GLU A 423 25.97 -22.63 -15.03
CA GLU A 423 26.45 -22.48 -13.67
C GLU A 423 26.54 -23.84 -12.97
N GLN A 424 27.25 -23.89 -11.84
CA GLN A 424 27.39 -25.15 -11.08
C GLN A 424 26.12 -25.58 -10.36
N CYS A 425 25.13 -24.72 -10.26
CA CYS A 425 23.85 -24.98 -9.61
C CYS A 425 22.71 -24.16 -10.21
N LEU A 426 21.50 -24.68 -10.07
CA LEU A 426 20.27 -24.02 -10.50
C LEU A 426 19.96 -22.77 -9.63
N GLY A 427 19.08 -21.90 -10.12
CA GLY A 427 18.50 -20.78 -9.40
C GLY A 427 18.62 -19.43 -10.13
N GLY A 428 19.50 -19.33 -11.14
CA GLY A 428 19.64 -18.12 -11.96
C GLY A 428 19.95 -16.85 -11.16
N VAL A 429 19.40 -15.72 -11.60
CA VAL A 429 19.60 -14.40 -10.94
C VAL A 429 19.25 -14.42 -9.44
N PRO A 430 18.14 -15.01 -8.98
CA PRO A 430 17.84 -15.09 -7.55
C PRO A 430 18.97 -15.72 -6.72
N ARG A 431 19.58 -16.78 -7.22
CA ARG A 431 20.65 -17.48 -6.48
C ARG A 431 21.99 -16.79 -6.60
N HIS A 432 22.37 -16.35 -7.80
CA HIS A 432 23.73 -15.90 -8.07
C HIS A 432 23.93 -14.39 -7.90
N VAL A 433 22.85 -13.60 -7.93
CA VAL A 433 22.92 -12.13 -7.96
C VAL A 433 22.19 -11.50 -6.78
N ILE A 434 20.91 -11.85 -6.57
CA ILE A 434 20.09 -11.21 -5.52
C ILE A 434 20.74 -11.44 -4.15
N PRO A 435 20.91 -10.39 -3.32
CA PRO A 435 21.61 -10.52 -2.03
C PRO A 435 20.95 -11.51 -1.07
N ALA A 436 21.75 -12.19 -0.25
CA ALA A 436 21.28 -13.21 0.68
C ALA A 436 20.31 -12.66 1.76
N PHE A 437 20.40 -11.37 2.08
CA PHE A 437 19.44 -10.72 2.98
C PHE A 437 18.04 -10.52 2.36
N ARG A 438 17.91 -10.66 1.03
CA ARG A 438 16.62 -10.65 0.32
C ARG A 438 16.03 -12.04 0.22
N ILE A 439 16.83 -13.01 -0.17
CA ILE A 439 16.45 -14.42 -0.26
C ILE A 439 17.63 -15.32 -0.03
N THR A 440 17.45 -16.34 0.79
CA THR A 440 18.51 -17.32 1.11
C THR A 440 18.62 -18.40 0.04
N ASN A 441 19.81 -18.97 -0.12
CA ASN A 441 20.02 -20.11 -1.02
C ASN A 441 19.23 -21.35 -0.58
N GLU A 442 18.94 -21.49 0.73
CA GLU A 442 18.12 -22.57 1.27
C GLU A 442 16.68 -22.48 0.78
N ALA A 443 16.08 -21.29 0.80
CA ALA A 443 14.73 -21.06 0.29
C ALA A 443 14.62 -21.45 -1.19
N ILE A 444 15.60 -21.05 -2.00
CA ILE A 444 15.66 -21.41 -3.42
C ILE A 444 15.83 -22.91 -3.60
N GLN A 445 16.65 -23.56 -2.76
CA GLN A 445 16.87 -25.01 -2.84
C GLN A 445 15.60 -25.82 -2.50
N LYS A 446 14.74 -25.30 -1.59
CA LYS A 446 13.44 -25.92 -1.31
C LYS A 446 12.53 -25.92 -2.53
N ASP A 447 12.49 -24.82 -3.28
CA ASP A 447 11.72 -24.75 -4.54
C ASP A 447 12.29 -25.72 -5.60
N ILE A 448 13.62 -25.82 -5.72
CA ILE A 448 14.28 -26.74 -6.65
C ILE A 448 13.94 -28.20 -6.28
N ALA A 449 13.98 -28.55 -5.00
CA ALA A 449 13.67 -29.89 -4.52
C ALA A 449 12.22 -30.32 -4.82
N LEU A 450 11.26 -29.41 -4.88
CA LEU A 450 9.91 -29.70 -5.34
C LEU A 450 9.90 -30.20 -6.79
N MET A 451 10.66 -29.58 -7.67
CA MET A 451 10.81 -29.98 -9.07
C MET A 451 11.52 -31.33 -9.19
N GLU A 452 12.62 -31.54 -8.44
CA GLU A 452 13.43 -32.77 -8.48
C GLU A 452 12.62 -34.02 -8.07
N LYS A 453 11.60 -33.86 -7.18
CA LYS A 453 10.69 -34.93 -6.80
C LYS A 453 9.95 -35.58 -7.97
N TYR A 454 9.73 -34.84 -9.05
CA TYR A 454 9.10 -35.36 -10.28
C TYR A 454 10.09 -36.08 -11.22
N GLY A 455 11.37 -36.15 -10.86
CA GLY A 455 12.38 -36.93 -11.59
C GLY A 455 12.95 -36.22 -12.80
N VAL A 456 12.99 -34.89 -12.77
CA VAL A 456 13.67 -34.06 -13.75
C VAL A 456 15.17 -34.30 -13.66
N GLU A 457 15.83 -34.48 -14.80
CA GLU A 457 17.28 -34.56 -14.89
C GLU A 457 17.88 -33.16 -14.90
N VAL A 458 19.01 -32.98 -14.17
CA VAL A 458 19.72 -31.70 -14.08
C VAL A 458 21.17 -31.90 -14.48
N ARG A 459 21.64 -31.09 -15.46
CA ARG A 459 23.05 -31.09 -15.93
C ARG A 459 23.59 -29.66 -15.78
N CYS A 460 24.45 -29.47 -14.76
CA CYS A 460 25.08 -28.19 -14.45
C CYS A 460 26.56 -28.16 -14.88
N GLY A 461 27.11 -26.96 -14.97
CA GLY A 461 28.55 -26.71 -15.14
C GLY A 461 29.07 -26.88 -16.56
N ALA A 462 28.21 -26.97 -17.56
CA ALA A 462 28.62 -27.11 -18.96
C ALA A 462 27.68 -26.27 -19.88
N PRO A 463 28.19 -25.78 -21.02
CA PRO A 463 27.37 -25.20 -22.08
C PRO A 463 26.29 -26.19 -22.54
N ALA A 464 25.10 -25.66 -22.86
CA ALA A 464 24.04 -26.47 -23.45
C ALA A 464 24.46 -26.97 -24.86
N PRO A 465 24.08 -28.20 -25.23
CA PRO A 465 24.24 -28.67 -26.60
C PRO A 465 23.44 -27.80 -27.58
N SER A 466 23.85 -27.79 -28.83
CA SER A 466 23.13 -27.12 -29.92
C SER A 466 21.75 -27.75 -30.15
N VAL A 467 20.87 -27.01 -30.81
CA VAL A 467 19.55 -27.53 -31.20
C VAL A 467 19.64 -28.81 -32.03
N ALA A 468 20.64 -28.89 -32.93
CA ALA A 468 20.86 -30.07 -33.75
C ALA A 468 21.26 -31.29 -32.91
N GLU A 469 22.18 -31.11 -31.97
CA GLU A 469 22.61 -32.18 -31.05
C GLU A 469 21.47 -32.62 -30.15
N LEU A 470 20.70 -31.69 -29.59
CA LEU A 470 19.53 -32.01 -28.75
C LEU A 470 18.48 -32.82 -29.52
N LYS A 471 18.19 -32.43 -30.76
CA LYS A 471 17.29 -33.21 -31.61
C LYS A 471 17.83 -34.61 -31.93
N ALA A 472 19.14 -34.74 -32.18
CA ALA A 472 19.81 -36.04 -32.33
C ALA A 472 19.77 -36.90 -31.07
N MET A 473 19.70 -36.29 -29.87
CA MET A 473 19.50 -36.96 -28.58
C MET A 473 18.04 -37.32 -28.30
N GLY A 474 17.13 -37.05 -29.26
CA GLY A 474 15.72 -37.38 -29.18
C GLY A 474 14.84 -36.35 -28.44
N TYR A 475 15.34 -35.15 -28.14
CA TYR A 475 14.52 -34.08 -27.61
C TYR A 475 13.57 -33.53 -28.69
N THR A 476 12.29 -33.58 -28.38
CA THR A 476 11.21 -33.13 -29.28
C THR A 476 10.84 -31.67 -29.07
N HIS A 477 11.10 -31.15 -27.88
CA HIS A 477 10.82 -29.77 -27.49
C HIS A 477 12.02 -29.18 -26.76
N ILE A 478 12.40 -27.97 -27.13
CA ILE A 478 13.56 -27.25 -26.59
C ILE A 478 13.09 -25.88 -26.13
N LEU A 479 13.38 -25.52 -24.87
CA LEU A 479 13.05 -24.22 -24.30
C LEU A 479 14.32 -23.43 -23.99
N TYR A 480 14.45 -22.23 -24.53
CA TYR A 480 15.43 -21.24 -24.11
C TYR A 480 14.86 -20.41 -22.95
N ALA A 481 15.40 -20.63 -21.75
CA ALA A 481 15.10 -19.91 -20.50
C ALA A 481 16.34 -19.24 -19.91
N VAL A 482 17.21 -18.74 -20.80
CA VAL A 482 18.57 -18.27 -20.49
C VAL A 482 18.64 -16.91 -19.76
N GLY A 483 17.52 -16.22 -19.63
CA GLY A 483 17.44 -14.93 -18.95
C GLY A 483 18.02 -13.75 -19.75
N ALA A 484 18.25 -12.61 -19.07
CA ALA A 484 18.84 -11.40 -19.60
C ALA A 484 20.04 -11.00 -18.72
N TRP A 485 21.27 -11.31 -19.19
CA TRP A 485 22.50 -11.17 -18.40
C TRP A 485 23.44 -10.08 -18.91
N LYS A 486 23.18 -9.51 -20.09
CA LYS A 486 24.00 -8.47 -20.69
C LYS A 486 23.65 -7.13 -20.02
N PRO A 487 24.62 -6.42 -19.41
CA PRO A 487 24.33 -5.15 -18.77
C PRO A 487 23.92 -4.09 -19.79
N GLY A 488 22.95 -3.26 -19.42
CA GLY A 488 22.66 -2.02 -20.14
C GLY A 488 23.85 -1.06 -20.02
N GLN A 489 24.16 -0.39 -21.11
CA GLN A 489 25.28 0.57 -21.15
C GLN A 489 24.84 1.94 -20.66
N LEU A 490 25.54 2.48 -19.68
CA LEU A 490 25.32 3.85 -19.19
C LEU A 490 25.91 4.90 -20.14
N GLY A 491 26.97 4.54 -20.89
CA GLY A 491 27.56 5.38 -21.91
C GLY A 491 28.34 6.61 -21.40
N ILE A 492 28.83 6.59 -20.16
CA ILE A 492 29.63 7.66 -19.58
C ILE A 492 31.09 7.20 -19.43
N PRO A 493 32.07 8.13 -19.52
CA PRO A 493 33.46 7.86 -19.14
C PRO A 493 33.60 7.53 -17.65
N GLY A 494 34.55 6.67 -17.30
CA GLY A 494 34.91 6.34 -15.92
C GLY A 494 34.84 4.87 -15.56
N ASP A 495 34.99 4.56 -14.28
CA ASP A 495 34.90 3.17 -13.76
C ASP A 495 33.43 2.82 -13.52
N VAL A 496 32.84 2.14 -14.50
CA VAL A 496 31.40 1.79 -14.52
C VAL A 496 31.25 0.26 -14.56
N ALA A 497 30.73 -0.30 -13.50
CA ALA A 497 30.41 -1.72 -13.40
C ALA A 497 28.90 -1.98 -13.69
N GLY A 498 28.59 -3.06 -14.42
CA GLY A 498 27.20 -3.51 -14.57
C GLY A 498 26.68 -4.14 -13.27
N ALA A 499 25.47 -3.76 -12.84
CA ALA A 499 24.92 -4.16 -11.55
C ALA A 499 24.87 -5.69 -11.35
N ILE A 500 24.40 -6.46 -12.33
CA ILE A 500 24.29 -7.92 -12.24
C ILE A 500 25.65 -8.59 -12.02
N GLN A 501 26.66 -8.23 -12.82
CA GLN A 501 27.99 -8.80 -12.72
C GLN A 501 28.67 -8.38 -11.42
N TRP A 502 28.53 -7.14 -11.03
CA TRP A 502 29.07 -6.61 -9.79
C TRP A 502 28.47 -7.31 -8.57
N MET A 503 27.14 -7.39 -8.47
CA MET A 503 26.47 -8.08 -7.37
C MET A 503 26.83 -9.57 -7.32
N LYS A 504 26.94 -10.24 -8.49
CA LYS A 504 27.40 -11.64 -8.57
C LYS A 504 28.81 -11.78 -8.01
N GLY A 505 29.71 -10.86 -8.35
CA GLY A 505 31.08 -10.84 -7.86
C GLY A 505 31.21 -10.60 -6.36
N VAL A 506 30.45 -9.66 -5.82
CA VAL A 506 30.37 -9.41 -4.36
C VAL A 506 29.82 -10.61 -3.62
N LYS A 507 28.73 -11.20 -4.11
CA LYS A 507 28.09 -12.38 -3.49
C LYS A 507 28.98 -13.60 -3.51
N ALA A 508 29.84 -13.74 -4.54
CA ALA A 508 30.85 -14.81 -4.65
C ALA A 508 32.13 -14.54 -3.83
N GLY A 509 32.26 -13.37 -3.19
CA GLY A 509 33.44 -12.97 -2.45
C GLY A 509 34.61 -12.53 -3.32
N ASN A 510 34.42 -12.34 -4.62
CA ASN A 510 35.46 -11.97 -5.59
C ASN A 510 35.68 -10.46 -5.69
N ILE A 511 34.80 -9.64 -5.13
CA ILE A 511 34.85 -8.18 -5.15
C ILE A 511 34.78 -7.66 -3.71
N SER A 512 35.82 -6.91 -3.32
CA SER A 512 35.82 -6.16 -2.07
C SER A 512 35.15 -4.81 -2.27
N VAL A 513 34.32 -4.41 -1.34
CA VAL A 513 33.52 -3.17 -1.41
C VAL A 513 34.05 -2.15 -0.40
N GLY A 514 34.25 -0.92 -0.84
CA GLY A 514 34.71 0.17 0.01
C GLY A 514 34.48 1.53 -0.68
N GLY A 515 34.89 2.63 -0.03
CA GLY A 515 34.82 3.97 -0.59
C GLY A 515 33.38 4.49 -0.82
N ASN A 516 33.25 5.35 -1.81
CA ASN A 516 32.01 6.01 -2.21
C ASN A 516 31.45 5.33 -3.46
N VAL A 517 30.21 4.87 -3.41
CA VAL A 517 29.57 4.14 -4.51
C VAL A 517 28.34 4.90 -4.99
N ALA A 518 28.26 5.15 -6.29
CA ALA A 518 27.06 5.68 -6.93
C ALA A 518 26.35 4.58 -7.72
N VAL A 519 25.06 4.37 -7.46
CA VAL A 519 24.21 3.42 -8.19
C VAL A 519 23.28 4.17 -9.09
N VAL A 520 23.46 4.02 -10.41
CA VAL A 520 22.66 4.74 -11.39
C VAL A 520 21.45 3.93 -11.81
N GLY A 521 20.27 4.43 -11.48
CA GLY A 521 18.98 3.78 -11.73
C GLY A 521 18.08 3.81 -10.49
N ALA A 522 16.81 3.51 -10.66
CA ALA A 522 15.83 3.47 -9.55
C ALA A 522 14.85 2.29 -9.67
N GLY A 523 15.30 1.18 -10.26
CA GLY A 523 14.57 -0.10 -10.26
C GLY A 523 14.98 -0.97 -9.05
N ASN A 524 14.35 -2.14 -8.90
CA ASN A 524 14.66 -3.07 -7.81
C ASN A 524 16.13 -3.51 -7.82
N THR A 525 16.73 -3.68 -9.01
CA THR A 525 18.17 -3.99 -9.15
C THR A 525 19.05 -2.88 -8.54
N ALA A 526 18.65 -1.61 -8.72
CA ALA A 526 19.38 -0.48 -8.12
C ALA A 526 19.27 -0.49 -6.60
N MET A 527 18.08 -0.78 -6.05
CA MET A 527 17.87 -0.88 -4.60
C MET A 527 18.70 -2.01 -4.00
N ASP A 528 18.71 -3.18 -4.63
CA ASP A 528 19.49 -4.33 -4.19
C ASP A 528 21.00 -4.07 -4.27
N ALA A 529 21.48 -3.45 -5.35
CA ALA A 529 22.89 -3.10 -5.52
C ALA A 529 23.36 -2.07 -4.47
N ALA A 530 22.55 -1.02 -4.22
CA ALA A 530 22.87 0.01 -3.25
C ALA A 530 22.90 -0.54 -1.81
N ARG A 531 21.92 -1.35 -1.44
CA ARG A 531 21.87 -2.01 -0.14
C ARG A 531 23.04 -3.01 0.04
N LEU A 532 23.35 -3.77 -1.03
CA LEU A 532 24.47 -4.68 -0.99
C LEU A 532 25.80 -3.92 -0.82
N ALA A 533 26.01 -2.83 -1.57
CA ALA A 533 27.20 -1.99 -1.42
C ALA A 533 27.35 -1.49 0.02
N LYS A 534 26.28 -0.92 0.57
CA LYS A 534 26.29 -0.38 1.93
C LYS A 534 26.57 -1.43 2.99
N ARG A 535 25.92 -2.57 2.91
CA ARG A 535 26.07 -3.69 3.84
C ARG A 535 27.41 -4.44 3.70
N SER A 536 28.06 -4.30 2.54
CA SER A 536 29.39 -4.92 2.28
C SER A 536 30.56 -3.99 2.60
N GLY A 537 30.32 -2.77 3.13
CA GLY A 537 31.39 -1.92 3.66
C GLY A 537 31.65 -0.60 2.91
N ALA A 538 30.81 -0.23 1.92
CA ALA A 538 30.91 1.09 1.31
C ALA A 538 30.66 2.20 2.36
N GLN A 539 31.49 3.25 2.36
CA GLN A 539 31.39 4.36 3.30
C GLN A 539 30.12 5.19 3.01
N HIS A 540 29.97 5.59 1.77
CA HIS A 540 28.78 6.32 1.28
C HIS A 540 28.24 5.64 0.05
N VAL A 541 26.91 5.52 -0.02
CA VAL A 541 26.21 4.96 -1.18
C VAL A 541 25.11 5.93 -1.57
N THR A 542 25.12 6.36 -2.84
CA THR A 542 24.11 7.27 -3.39
C THR A 542 23.44 6.62 -4.61
N ILE A 543 22.10 6.49 -4.56
CA ILE A 543 21.31 6.16 -5.74
C ILE A 543 21.11 7.44 -6.55
N VAL A 544 21.47 7.41 -7.83
CA VAL A 544 21.38 8.54 -8.75
C VAL A 544 20.27 8.28 -9.76
N TYR A 545 19.26 9.16 -9.78
CA TYR A 545 18.12 8.98 -10.64
C TYR A 545 17.74 10.26 -11.39
N ARG A 546 17.56 10.13 -12.71
CA ARG A 546 17.27 11.27 -13.61
C ARG A 546 15.85 11.82 -13.55
N ARG A 547 14.95 11.18 -12.79
CA ARG A 547 13.57 11.63 -12.50
C ARG A 547 13.39 11.77 -10.99
N THR A 548 12.17 12.04 -10.57
CA THR A 548 11.82 12.07 -9.15
C THR A 548 11.38 10.68 -8.65
N ARG A 549 11.38 10.48 -7.34
CA ARG A 549 10.89 9.31 -6.62
C ARG A 549 9.51 8.85 -7.12
N LYS A 550 8.62 9.79 -7.43
CA LYS A 550 7.28 9.51 -8.00
C LYS A 550 7.31 8.64 -9.27
N TYR A 551 8.37 8.73 -10.07
CA TYR A 551 8.49 8.02 -11.34
C TYR A 551 9.45 6.83 -11.29
N MET A 552 9.93 6.46 -10.10
CA MET A 552 10.82 5.32 -9.97
C MET A 552 10.08 4.00 -10.23
N PRO A 553 10.73 3.01 -10.90
CA PRO A 553 10.16 1.70 -11.13
C PRO A 553 10.12 0.80 -9.90
N ALA A 554 11.00 1.04 -8.91
CA ALA A 554 11.03 0.26 -7.67
C ALA A 554 9.82 0.57 -6.78
N ASP A 555 9.49 -0.40 -5.91
CA ASP A 555 8.48 -0.21 -4.88
C ASP A 555 8.99 0.79 -3.81
N GLU A 556 8.09 1.64 -3.29
CA GLU A 556 8.40 2.59 -2.22
C GLU A 556 9.00 1.92 -0.98
N HIS A 557 8.53 0.72 -0.66
CA HIS A 557 9.06 -0.06 0.45
C HIS A 557 10.54 -0.42 0.26
N GLU A 558 10.95 -0.74 -0.98
CA GLU A 558 12.35 -1.06 -1.28
C GLU A 558 13.26 0.16 -1.12
N LEU A 559 12.78 1.34 -1.52
CA LEU A 559 13.49 2.59 -1.28
C LEU A 559 13.58 2.89 0.23
N ALA A 560 12.49 2.72 0.98
CA ALA A 560 12.50 2.92 2.42
C ALA A 560 13.51 2.03 3.13
N LEU A 561 13.64 0.76 2.71
CA LEU A 561 14.65 -0.14 3.22
C LEU A 561 16.09 0.28 2.86
N ALA A 562 16.31 0.84 1.66
CA ALA A 562 17.62 1.35 1.26
C ALA A 562 18.00 2.60 2.09
N LEU A 563 17.07 3.52 2.30
CA LEU A 563 17.28 4.70 3.15
C LEU A 563 17.56 4.29 4.61
N ALA A 564 16.85 3.27 5.14
CA ALA A 564 17.09 2.74 6.47
C ALA A 564 18.48 2.09 6.63
N ASP A 565 19.02 1.51 5.56
CA ASP A 565 20.41 1.00 5.51
C ASP A 565 21.44 2.15 5.42
N GLY A 566 21.02 3.43 5.31
CA GLY A 566 21.90 4.59 5.22
C GLY A 566 22.36 4.92 3.78
N VAL A 567 21.57 4.53 2.77
CA VAL A 567 21.76 4.93 1.38
C VAL A 567 21.13 6.30 1.17
N THR A 568 21.75 7.18 0.38
CA THR A 568 21.16 8.46 -0.04
C THR A 568 20.51 8.33 -1.41
N PHE A 569 19.50 9.18 -1.70
CA PHE A 569 18.78 9.17 -2.98
C PHE A 569 18.84 10.55 -3.62
N ALA A 570 19.56 10.67 -4.74
CA ALA A 570 19.72 11.89 -5.51
C ALA A 570 18.76 11.90 -6.69
N GLU A 571 17.72 12.73 -6.59
CA GLU A 571 16.72 12.90 -7.64
C GLU A 571 17.17 13.94 -8.67
N LEU A 572 16.60 13.87 -9.88
CA LEU A 572 16.82 14.81 -10.96
C LEU A 572 18.31 14.99 -11.30
N CYS A 573 19.07 13.90 -11.23
CA CYS A 573 20.49 13.84 -11.52
C CYS A 573 20.75 12.85 -12.65
N ALA A 574 21.31 13.30 -13.76
CA ALA A 574 21.75 12.46 -14.87
C ALA A 574 23.28 12.39 -14.89
N PRO A 575 23.90 11.20 -14.78
CA PRO A 575 25.36 11.08 -14.77
C PRO A 575 25.96 11.46 -16.11
N VAL A 576 27.12 12.15 -16.08
CA VAL A 576 27.85 12.63 -17.28
C VAL A 576 29.22 11.97 -17.38
N GLU A 577 29.99 11.96 -16.31
CA GLU A 577 31.30 11.31 -16.23
C GLU A 577 31.66 10.98 -14.80
N GLN A 578 32.47 9.94 -14.59
CA GLN A 578 33.11 9.66 -13.32
C GLN A 578 34.63 9.83 -13.49
N LYS A 579 35.20 10.72 -12.67
CA LYS A 579 36.62 11.05 -12.73
C LYS A 579 37.11 11.55 -11.38
N ASP A 580 38.35 11.22 -11.03
CA ASP A 580 39.06 11.72 -9.84
C ASP A 580 38.26 11.58 -8.53
N GLY A 581 37.55 10.44 -8.34
CA GLY A 581 36.73 10.19 -7.13
C GLY A 581 35.41 10.95 -7.11
N VAL A 582 34.93 11.46 -8.24
CA VAL A 582 33.71 12.24 -8.36
C VAL A 582 32.87 11.74 -9.55
N LEU A 583 31.55 11.60 -9.32
CA LEU A 583 30.55 11.46 -10.39
C LEU A 583 29.90 12.82 -10.65
N ARG A 584 30.21 13.40 -11.82
CA ARG A 584 29.55 14.61 -12.28
C ARG A 584 28.20 14.29 -12.87
N CYS A 585 27.15 14.94 -12.38
CA CYS A 585 25.80 14.78 -12.85
C CYS A 585 25.21 16.11 -13.34
N GLU A 586 24.49 16.08 -14.44
CA GLU A 586 23.68 17.19 -14.91
C GLU A 586 22.35 17.20 -14.13
N LYS A 587 21.96 18.37 -13.60
CA LYS A 587 20.67 18.55 -12.98
C LYS A 587 19.57 18.52 -14.03
N MET A 588 18.49 17.83 -13.70
CA MET A 588 17.35 17.66 -14.58
C MET A 588 16.13 18.41 -14.02
N LYS A 589 15.19 18.72 -14.91
CA LYS A 589 13.82 19.10 -14.55
C LYS A 589 12.84 18.18 -15.26
N LEU A 590 11.64 18.07 -14.73
CA LEU A 590 10.58 17.29 -15.39
C LEU A 590 9.94 18.14 -16.49
N GLY A 591 9.94 17.64 -17.71
CA GLY A 591 9.22 18.20 -18.86
C GLY A 591 7.72 17.93 -18.80
N GLU A 592 7.03 18.18 -19.90
CA GLU A 592 5.60 17.90 -20.05
C GLU A 592 5.28 16.40 -19.93
N ALA A 593 4.07 16.09 -19.49
CA ALA A 593 3.59 14.74 -19.37
C ALA A 593 3.25 14.17 -20.76
N ASP A 594 3.70 12.95 -21.05
CA ASP A 594 3.29 12.20 -22.23
C ASP A 594 1.85 11.65 -22.08
N ALA A 595 1.32 11.01 -23.13
CA ALA A 595 -0.02 10.43 -23.12
C ALA A 595 -0.27 9.39 -22.01
N SER A 596 0.80 8.85 -21.41
CA SER A 596 0.72 7.94 -20.24
C SER A 596 0.79 8.69 -18.90
N GLY A 597 0.89 10.01 -18.90
CA GLY A 597 1.09 10.85 -17.72
C GLY A 597 2.53 10.84 -17.20
N ARG A 598 3.48 10.25 -17.94
CA ARG A 598 4.88 10.18 -17.55
C ARG A 598 5.64 11.41 -18.05
N ARG A 599 6.39 12.06 -17.15
CA ARG A 599 7.23 13.21 -17.51
C ARG A 599 8.66 12.79 -17.84
N SER A 600 9.17 13.28 -18.96
CA SER A 600 10.55 13.04 -19.37
C SER A 600 11.51 14.00 -18.67
N PRO A 601 12.72 13.56 -18.28
CA PRO A 601 13.71 14.44 -17.74
C PRO A 601 14.29 15.35 -18.84
N VAL A 602 14.45 16.65 -18.53
CA VAL A 602 15.02 17.67 -19.42
C VAL A 602 16.23 18.28 -18.73
N ALA A 603 17.33 18.39 -19.44
CA ALA A 603 18.57 18.98 -18.97
C ALA A 603 18.41 20.46 -18.61
N THR A 604 19.07 20.92 -17.54
CA THR A 604 19.04 22.33 -17.11
C THR A 604 20.31 23.10 -17.47
N GLY A 605 21.40 22.39 -17.82
CA GLY A 605 22.73 22.99 -18.00
C GLY A 605 23.49 23.25 -16.68
N GLU A 606 22.90 22.91 -15.53
CA GLU A 606 23.56 22.97 -14.24
C GLU A 606 24.11 21.60 -13.86
N TYR A 607 25.21 21.59 -13.10
CA TYR A 607 25.88 20.35 -12.69
C TYR A 607 26.00 20.27 -11.18
N VAL A 608 26.09 19.02 -10.70
CA VAL A 608 26.35 18.67 -9.30
C VAL A 608 27.37 17.53 -9.27
N ASP A 609 28.31 17.61 -8.36
CA ASP A 609 29.37 16.63 -8.17
C ASP A 609 29.04 15.79 -6.94
N ILE A 610 29.04 14.45 -7.12
CA ILE A 610 28.76 13.44 -6.09
C ILE A 610 30.06 12.66 -5.84
N PRO A 611 30.55 12.55 -4.60
CA PRO A 611 31.70 11.70 -4.28
C PRO A 611 31.46 10.26 -4.75
N CYS A 612 32.35 9.72 -5.57
CA CYS A 612 32.15 8.43 -6.20
C CYS A 612 33.45 7.79 -6.70
N ASP A 613 33.84 6.71 -6.07
CA ASP A 613 35.00 5.88 -6.50
C ASP A 613 34.56 4.83 -7.53
N LEU A 614 33.34 4.34 -7.45
CA LEU A 614 32.75 3.34 -8.35
C LEU A 614 31.33 3.67 -8.74
N VAL A 615 31.03 3.62 -10.03
CA VAL A 615 29.66 3.70 -10.56
C VAL A 615 29.11 2.30 -10.83
N ILE A 616 27.95 1.99 -10.27
CA ILE A 616 27.19 0.77 -10.58
C ILE A 616 26.02 1.12 -11.51
N SER A 617 26.07 0.61 -12.73
CA SER A 617 25.03 0.83 -13.73
C SER A 617 23.87 -0.15 -13.53
N ALA A 618 22.72 0.33 -13.07
CA ALA A 618 21.48 -0.41 -12.90
C ALA A 618 20.38 0.15 -13.83
N VAL A 619 20.74 0.47 -15.09
CA VAL A 619 19.84 1.06 -16.10
C VAL A 619 19.09 0.03 -16.95
N GLY A 620 19.13 -1.21 -16.56
CA GLY A 620 18.46 -2.36 -17.16
C GLY A 620 19.45 -3.37 -17.72
N GLU A 621 18.94 -4.55 -17.99
CA GLU A 621 19.64 -5.67 -18.58
C GLU A 621 19.11 -5.96 -19.99
N GLN A 622 19.92 -6.60 -20.82
CA GLN A 622 19.59 -6.99 -22.19
C GLN A 622 19.75 -8.50 -22.36
N VAL A 623 19.03 -9.04 -23.34
CA VAL A 623 19.19 -10.45 -23.74
C VAL A 623 20.51 -10.59 -24.51
N ASP A 624 21.30 -11.59 -24.15
CA ASP A 624 22.43 -12.02 -24.99
C ASP A 624 21.89 -12.99 -26.04
N SER A 625 21.71 -12.50 -27.25
CA SER A 625 21.13 -13.25 -28.35
C SER A 625 22.12 -14.16 -29.08
N ALA A 626 23.42 -14.12 -28.75
CA ALA A 626 24.44 -14.87 -29.48
C ALA A 626 24.17 -16.39 -29.50
N LEU A 627 23.75 -16.95 -28.34
CA LEU A 627 23.41 -18.39 -28.26
C LEU A 627 22.14 -18.72 -29.09
N LEU A 628 21.19 -17.82 -29.16
CA LEU A 628 19.96 -18.00 -29.93
C LEU A 628 20.24 -17.97 -31.43
N THR A 629 20.94 -16.94 -31.89
CA THR A 629 21.25 -16.74 -33.32
C THR A 629 22.21 -17.79 -33.87
N SER A 630 23.18 -18.27 -33.06
CA SER A 630 24.07 -19.39 -33.45
C SER A 630 23.33 -20.72 -33.64
N ASN A 631 22.10 -20.84 -33.10
CA ASN A 631 21.22 -22.00 -33.30
C ASN A 631 20.08 -21.70 -34.31
N GLY A 632 20.19 -20.65 -35.13
CA GLY A 632 19.26 -20.30 -36.17
C GLY A 632 17.95 -19.67 -35.69
N VAL A 633 17.89 -19.26 -34.41
CA VAL A 633 16.70 -18.60 -33.84
C VAL A 633 16.70 -17.11 -34.21
N GLU A 634 15.63 -16.65 -34.86
CA GLU A 634 15.42 -15.25 -35.18
C GLU A 634 15.05 -14.43 -33.95
N VAL A 635 15.56 -13.19 -33.90
CA VAL A 635 15.33 -12.26 -32.81
C VAL A 635 14.92 -10.88 -33.33
N ASP A 636 14.17 -10.13 -32.56
CA ASP A 636 13.79 -8.75 -32.87
C ASP A 636 14.97 -7.76 -32.73
N GLY A 637 14.73 -6.47 -33.03
CA GLY A 637 15.74 -5.41 -32.90
C GLY A 637 16.28 -5.19 -31.49
N LYS A 638 15.71 -5.85 -30.46
CA LYS A 638 16.16 -5.87 -29.06
C LYS A 638 16.84 -7.19 -28.67
N GLY A 639 17.08 -8.07 -29.63
CA GLY A 639 17.69 -9.39 -29.41
C GLY A 639 16.75 -10.42 -28.78
N ARG A 640 15.43 -10.25 -28.86
CA ARG A 640 14.42 -11.10 -28.21
C ARG A 640 13.74 -12.02 -29.24
N PRO A 641 13.66 -13.33 -28.97
CA PRO A 641 12.94 -14.27 -29.80
C PRO A 641 11.43 -14.24 -29.54
N ALA A 642 10.65 -14.75 -30.49
CA ALA A 642 9.25 -15.06 -30.26
C ALA A 642 9.08 -16.24 -29.30
N PHE A 643 7.90 -16.39 -28.68
CA PHE A 643 7.62 -17.53 -27.80
C PHE A 643 7.76 -18.86 -28.54
N ARG A 644 7.08 -19.02 -29.69
CA ARG A 644 7.37 -20.06 -30.68
C ARG A 644 8.33 -19.45 -31.67
N THR A 645 9.54 -20.01 -31.73
CA THR A 645 10.57 -19.48 -32.63
C THR A 645 10.32 -19.91 -34.07
N ASN A 646 11.10 -19.40 -35.02
CA ASN A 646 11.16 -19.88 -36.38
C ASN A 646 11.68 -21.32 -36.53
N VAL A 647 12.31 -21.87 -35.51
CA VAL A 647 12.85 -23.25 -35.51
C VAL A 647 11.81 -24.19 -34.92
N GLU A 648 11.38 -25.19 -35.67
CA GLU A 648 10.37 -26.16 -35.22
C GLU A 648 10.75 -26.86 -33.91
N GLY A 649 9.82 -26.92 -32.97
CA GLY A 649 10.02 -27.54 -31.64
C GLY A 649 10.86 -26.69 -30.67
N VAL A 650 11.25 -25.47 -31.05
CA VAL A 650 12.06 -24.56 -30.23
C VAL A 650 11.25 -23.38 -29.75
N TYR A 651 11.33 -23.10 -28.46
CA TYR A 651 10.57 -22.07 -27.74
C TYR A 651 11.52 -21.19 -26.94
N ALA A 652 11.05 -19.98 -26.56
CA ALA A 652 11.74 -19.10 -25.64
C ALA A 652 10.78 -18.52 -24.61
N ALA A 653 11.22 -18.39 -23.36
CA ALA A 653 10.40 -17.96 -22.24
C ALA A 653 11.18 -17.12 -21.23
N GLY A 654 10.44 -16.41 -20.35
CA GLY A 654 10.99 -15.56 -19.32
C GLY A 654 11.76 -14.36 -19.89
N ASP A 655 12.79 -13.91 -19.15
CA ASP A 655 13.57 -12.72 -19.53
C ASP A 655 14.27 -12.87 -20.88
N ALA A 656 14.57 -14.07 -21.32
CA ALA A 656 15.12 -14.32 -22.67
C ALA A 656 14.22 -13.81 -23.78
N ARG A 657 12.90 -13.88 -23.56
CA ARG A 657 11.86 -13.41 -24.50
C ARG A 657 11.37 -12.00 -24.18
N ARG A 658 11.10 -11.72 -22.90
CA ARG A 658 10.46 -10.48 -22.48
C ARG A 658 11.43 -9.32 -22.28
N GLY A 659 12.71 -9.62 -22.07
CA GLY A 659 13.64 -8.76 -21.37
C GLY A 659 13.41 -8.87 -19.85
N PRO A 660 14.11 -8.10 -19.01
CA PRO A 660 13.98 -8.15 -17.56
C PRO A 660 12.52 -8.01 -17.14
N ALA A 661 12.02 -9.04 -16.43
CA ALA A 661 10.64 -9.15 -15.99
C ALA A 661 10.57 -9.75 -14.58
N THR A 662 9.38 -10.05 -14.09
CA THR A 662 9.21 -10.65 -12.77
C THR A 662 9.26 -12.18 -12.85
N VAL A 663 9.64 -12.81 -11.73
CA VAL A 663 9.66 -14.29 -11.60
C VAL A 663 8.28 -14.88 -11.96
N VAL A 664 7.19 -14.23 -11.56
CA VAL A 664 5.82 -14.72 -11.80
C VAL A 664 5.46 -14.68 -13.29
N GLU A 665 5.94 -13.68 -14.03
CA GLU A 665 5.77 -13.63 -15.50
C GLU A 665 6.57 -14.74 -16.18
N GLY A 666 7.76 -15.07 -15.67
CA GLY A 666 8.53 -16.21 -16.10
C GLY A 666 7.83 -17.56 -15.84
N ILE A 667 7.13 -17.69 -14.70
CA ILE A 667 6.30 -18.87 -14.40
C ILE A 667 5.11 -18.96 -15.36
N ALA A 668 4.48 -17.84 -15.74
CA ALA A 668 3.39 -17.83 -16.71
C ALA A 668 3.85 -18.35 -18.10
N ASP A 669 5.01 -17.88 -18.56
CA ASP A 669 5.60 -18.39 -19.82
C ASP A 669 5.96 -19.89 -19.72
N ALA A 670 6.44 -20.33 -18.55
CA ALA A 670 6.76 -21.75 -18.30
C ALA A 670 5.51 -22.64 -18.36
N ALA A 671 4.40 -22.18 -17.80
CA ALA A 671 3.11 -22.88 -17.89
C ALA A 671 2.63 -22.96 -19.34
N GLN A 672 2.71 -21.86 -20.10
CA GLN A 672 2.36 -21.84 -21.52
C GLN A 672 3.23 -22.82 -22.34
N PHE A 673 4.52 -22.93 -22.02
CA PHE A 673 5.40 -23.91 -22.67
C PHE A 673 4.98 -25.33 -22.32
N ALA A 674 4.69 -25.62 -21.06
CA ALA A 674 4.24 -26.94 -20.65
C ALA A 674 2.94 -27.36 -21.36
N GLU A 675 1.97 -26.46 -21.46
CA GLU A 675 0.72 -26.67 -22.21
C GLU A 675 1.00 -26.95 -23.71
N ALA A 676 1.92 -26.22 -24.31
CA ALA A 676 2.31 -26.46 -25.71
C ALA A 676 2.94 -27.84 -25.92
N VAL A 677 3.76 -28.30 -24.97
CA VAL A 677 4.35 -29.65 -24.99
C VAL A 677 3.31 -30.74 -24.72
N ILE A 678 2.44 -30.53 -23.73
CA ILE A 678 1.43 -31.50 -23.33
C ILE A 678 0.33 -31.58 -24.41
N GLY A 679 0.04 -30.48 -25.10
CA GLY A 679 -0.99 -30.36 -26.13
C GLY A 679 -2.41 -30.14 -25.58
N ALA A 680 -2.51 -29.80 -24.30
CA ALA A 680 -3.75 -29.46 -23.63
C ALA A 680 -3.48 -28.48 -22.47
N PRO A 681 -4.43 -27.57 -22.16
CA PRO A 681 -4.36 -26.76 -20.95
C PRO A 681 -4.36 -27.66 -19.70
N HIS A 682 -3.65 -27.21 -18.68
CA HIS A 682 -3.65 -27.93 -17.42
C HIS A 682 -4.99 -27.76 -16.67
N THR A 683 -5.56 -28.86 -16.21
CA THR A 683 -6.76 -28.84 -15.37
C THR A 683 -6.33 -28.72 -13.91
N TYR A 684 -6.81 -27.71 -13.21
CA TYR A 684 -6.51 -27.43 -11.81
C TYR A 684 -7.58 -28.03 -10.90
N ASP A 685 -7.15 -28.71 -9.85
CA ASP A 685 -8.03 -29.17 -8.77
C ASP A 685 -8.11 -28.06 -7.70
N ILE A 686 -9.08 -27.17 -7.85
CA ILE A 686 -9.31 -26.06 -6.92
C ILE A 686 -10.42 -26.45 -5.97
N PRO A 687 -10.18 -26.50 -4.65
CA PRO A 687 -11.21 -26.79 -3.67
C PRO A 687 -12.35 -25.76 -3.76
N GLN A 688 -13.56 -26.23 -3.92
CA GLN A 688 -14.74 -25.37 -3.85
C GLN A 688 -14.89 -24.84 -2.41
N GLN A 689 -14.98 -23.54 -2.27
CA GLN A 689 -15.24 -22.90 -0.99
C GLN A 689 -16.73 -22.66 -0.79
N ALA A 690 -17.18 -22.77 0.45
CA ALA A 690 -18.52 -22.34 0.81
C ALA A 690 -18.65 -20.81 0.67
N TYR A 691 -19.78 -20.36 0.17
CA TYR A 691 -20.11 -18.93 0.16
C TYR A 691 -20.15 -18.39 1.60
N ILE A 692 -19.59 -17.19 1.79
CA ILE A 692 -19.73 -16.46 3.05
C ILE A 692 -21.04 -15.68 3.05
N THR A 693 -21.66 -15.56 4.22
CA THR A 693 -22.87 -14.76 4.36
C THR A 693 -22.57 -13.25 4.27
N LYS A 694 -23.61 -12.45 4.01
CA LYS A 694 -23.50 -10.98 4.07
C LYS A 694 -23.01 -10.49 5.43
N ALA A 695 -23.49 -11.10 6.51
CA ALA A 695 -23.04 -10.78 7.87
C ALA A 695 -21.55 -11.05 8.07
N ASP A 696 -21.05 -12.20 7.59
CA ASP A 696 -19.62 -12.54 7.64
C ASP A 696 -18.77 -11.58 6.82
N ALA A 697 -19.23 -11.19 5.62
CA ALA A 697 -18.53 -10.22 4.78
C ALA A 697 -18.44 -8.85 5.45
N ILE A 698 -19.51 -8.40 6.10
CA ILE A 698 -19.53 -7.14 6.87
C ILE A 698 -18.59 -7.23 8.07
N ALA A 699 -18.62 -8.32 8.84
CA ALA A 699 -17.74 -8.54 9.97
C ALA A 699 -16.26 -8.51 9.53
N LYS A 700 -15.91 -9.19 8.44
CA LYS A 700 -14.55 -9.17 7.87
C LYS A 700 -14.08 -7.77 7.48
N LYS A 701 -14.96 -6.89 7.01
CA LYS A 701 -14.63 -5.49 6.70
C LYS A 701 -14.23 -4.69 7.95
N GLY A 702 -14.76 -5.04 9.12
CA GLY A 702 -14.42 -4.43 10.40
C GLY A 702 -13.07 -4.85 10.97
N ILE A 703 -12.51 -5.98 10.53
CA ILE A 703 -11.26 -6.51 11.10
C ILE A 703 -10.06 -5.67 10.64
N LEU A 704 -9.31 -5.15 11.59
CA LEU A 704 -8.09 -4.37 11.35
C LEU A 704 -6.86 -5.28 11.26
N ARG A 705 -5.82 -4.76 10.57
CA ARG A 705 -4.52 -5.44 10.55
C ARG A 705 -3.90 -5.44 11.95
N MET A 706 -3.55 -6.62 12.42
CA MET A 706 -2.82 -6.80 13.67
C MET A 706 -1.32 -6.90 13.38
N SER A 707 -0.51 -6.15 14.13
CA SER A 707 0.94 -6.25 14.05
C SER A 707 1.40 -7.65 14.50
N GLY A 708 2.36 -8.23 13.77
CA GLY A 708 3.02 -9.49 14.15
C GLY A 708 2.29 -10.79 13.81
N CYS A 709 1.06 -10.74 13.28
CA CYS A 709 0.33 -11.95 12.88
C CYS A 709 0.06 -12.01 11.37
N THR A 710 0.83 -12.79 10.62
CA THR A 710 0.59 -13.00 9.19
C THR A 710 -0.53 -14.00 8.93
N ALA A 711 -0.67 -15.04 9.74
CA ALA A 711 -1.74 -16.04 9.61
C ALA A 711 -3.13 -15.40 9.83
N CYS A 712 -3.23 -14.37 10.66
CA CYS A 712 -4.45 -13.62 10.92
C CYS A 712 -4.92 -12.76 9.72
N GLU A 713 -4.11 -12.57 8.72
CA GLU A 713 -4.50 -11.84 7.50
C GLU A 713 -5.65 -12.52 6.75
N GLY A 714 -5.83 -13.82 6.92
CA GLY A 714 -6.98 -14.55 6.40
C GLY A 714 -8.33 -14.11 6.98
N GLU A 715 -8.36 -13.61 8.23
CA GLU A 715 -9.56 -13.03 8.83
C GLU A 715 -10.01 -11.76 8.08
N ARG A 716 -9.05 -11.00 7.57
CA ARG A 716 -9.29 -9.76 6.82
C ARG A 716 -9.66 -10.01 5.36
N CYS A 717 -9.36 -11.18 4.79
CA CYS A 717 -9.67 -11.51 3.41
C CYS A 717 -11.19 -11.52 3.19
N LEU A 718 -11.68 -10.72 2.25
CA LEU A 718 -13.11 -10.59 1.96
C LEU A 718 -13.68 -11.77 1.16
N GLN A 719 -12.85 -12.73 0.76
CA GLN A 719 -13.27 -13.91 -0.02
C GLN A 719 -14.07 -13.52 -1.28
N CYS A 720 -13.53 -12.57 -2.05
CA CYS A 720 -14.25 -11.93 -3.16
C CYS A 720 -14.81 -12.89 -4.21
N SER A 721 -14.20 -14.07 -4.39
CA SER A 721 -14.68 -15.14 -5.28
C SER A 721 -15.92 -15.87 -4.78
N THR A 722 -16.26 -15.72 -3.48
CA THR A 722 -17.37 -16.44 -2.84
C THR A 722 -18.48 -15.52 -2.36
N ALA A 723 -18.37 -14.22 -2.59
CA ALA A 723 -19.28 -13.20 -2.05
C ALA A 723 -20.44 -12.82 -2.97
N CYS A 724 -20.78 -13.65 -3.97
CA CYS A 724 -21.72 -13.29 -5.03
C CYS A 724 -23.15 -13.02 -4.51
N GLU A 725 -23.61 -13.75 -3.50
CA GLU A 725 -24.93 -13.50 -2.87
C GLU A 725 -25.02 -12.12 -2.19
N ASN A 726 -23.85 -11.54 -1.87
CA ASN A 726 -23.76 -10.23 -1.22
C ASN A 726 -23.62 -9.09 -2.23
N CYS A 727 -23.41 -9.38 -3.50
CA CYS A 727 -23.15 -8.37 -4.53
C CYS A 727 -24.41 -7.63 -4.94
N ALA A 728 -25.55 -8.31 -5.00
CA ALA A 728 -26.83 -7.74 -5.39
C ALA A 728 -27.28 -6.57 -4.50
N ASP A 729 -26.87 -6.57 -3.22
CA ASP A 729 -27.18 -5.53 -2.25
C ASP A 729 -26.09 -4.46 -2.12
N SER A 730 -24.96 -4.64 -2.81
CA SER A 730 -23.75 -3.78 -2.68
C SER A 730 -23.46 -2.99 -3.96
N CYS A 731 -24.11 -3.34 -5.08
CA CYS A 731 -24.15 -2.59 -6.33
C CYS A 731 -25.37 -1.70 -6.39
#